data_335c2bf3aa6c907ed61021e59e0c36b2
#
_entry.id   335c2bf3aa6c907ed61021e59e0c36b2
#
_cell.length_a   1.000
_cell.length_b   1.000
_cell.length_c   1.000
_cell.angle_alpha   90.00
_cell.angle_beta   90.00
_cell.angle_gamma   90.00
#
_symmetry.space_group_name_H-M   'P 1'
#
loop_
_entity.id
_entity.type
_entity.pdbx_description
1 polymer ?
#
loop_
_entity_poly.entity_id
_entity_poly.type
_entity_poly.pdbx_seq_one_letter_code
_entity_poly.pdbx_strand_id
1 'polypeptide(L)'
;MKKRFKLYKSGKRWLRATVITVGIVSGLCVVNTDINADTNLQNVMEVPHRQDISQSGDNIESFTQPVEISKNENAINSSVDRSQPVTPQGQTNQPLVQNGWSKNEQGQLIYYQEGHSLTGRQYINLPSIPATNVQSDNNWYLLYNGIAQSGVQQWAGSYYYFDPVTYLRVDNDYRQSQWGDWYLFGNDGRVQSGVQQWAGTYYYFDPNTYLRVDNDYRQSQWGDWYMFGPDGRIVTKVYQWAGSYYYFDPVTYLRVDNDYRQSQWGDWYLFGNDGRIQSGVQQWAGTYYYFDPVTYLRVDNDYRQSQWGDWYMFGPDGRIISGVWNWYGKTYYFDPRTYLKVTNAWADGEYYGYTGARIDGFDYKNATYLVDSVLHKTDEQGQLTNIFNSKKFPNLASLSVDGDLSGITKDNKKVVKFKLTQTDGSQLDAWATIKWQGNSSLAWPKKGYRIKLFKDQELTKKYKIELPGTGYKTNSFNLKGCFTDPTMSLNIVNSRLFAEVTKSRPGLKDSIVNKMPNYAQVNGIPVEFGINGLDQGLYVLETYHEDKLYNLNDKKTNNIALSANYHAPCTAFNTMATVDDLRDTVFSNTSPAKVNQQVADHFNKLYELASADEQTYQFLEEKYFDVPAAIDYLAFSFAINNSDGLRKNIMYVSKDNGKWTIIPYDLDTTWDTNWDNSKQDITKNFEDTLRENDNKLLLNFS
;
A
#
# COMPACT_ATOMS: atom_id res chain seq x y z
N MET A 1 -6.71 -16.91 35.65
CA MET A 1 -6.82 -16.38 34.28
C MET A 1 -6.82 -17.54 33.26
N LYS A 2 -7.92 -17.77 32.56
CA LYS A 2 -7.94 -18.77 31.46
C LYS A 2 -7.54 -18.06 30.19
N LYS A 3 -6.36 -18.36 29.66
CA LYS A 3 -5.95 -17.89 28.33
C LYS A 3 -6.77 -18.64 27.27
N ARG A 4 -7.57 -17.92 26.49
CA ARG A 4 -8.22 -18.47 25.29
C ARG A 4 -7.36 -18.13 24.09
N PHE A 5 -6.93 -19.14 23.37
CA PHE A 5 -6.19 -18.98 22.14
C PHE A 5 -7.14 -19.24 20.97
N LYS A 6 -7.15 -18.35 19.99
CA LYS A 6 -7.82 -18.59 18.70
C LYS A 6 -6.72 -18.83 17.65
N LEU A 7 -6.79 -19.94 16.96
CA LEU A 7 -5.87 -20.30 15.89
C LEU A 7 -6.49 -19.91 14.55
N TYR A 8 -5.74 -19.20 13.73
CA TYR A 8 -6.13 -18.84 12.37
C TYR A 8 -5.20 -19.54 11.39
N LYS A 9 -5.78 -20.06 10.31
CA LYS A 9 -5.05 -20.74 9.25
C LYS A 9 -4.80 -19.75 8.11
N SER A 10 -3.54 -19.43 7.85
CA SER A 10 -3.10 -18.68 6.69
C SER A 10 -2.22 -19.59 5.84
N GLY A 11 -2.76 -20.10 4.75
CA GLY A 11 -2.07 -21.05 3.88
C GLY A 11 -1.66 -22.34 4.61
N LYS A 12 -0.39 -22.74 4.51
CA LYS A 12 0.17 -23.93 5.17
C LYS A 12 0.71 -23.69 6.59
N ARG A 13 0.57 -22.48 7.16
CA ARG A 13 1.08 -22.13 8.48
C ARG A 13 -0.04 -21.70 9.44
N TRP A 14 0.10 -22.06 10.73
CA TRP A 14 -0.80 -21.64 11.79
C TRP A 14 -0.20 -20.45 12.54
N LEU A 15 -0.93 -19.33 12.61
CA LEU A 15 -0.56 -18.16 13.41
C LEU A 15 -1.28 -18.18 14.77
N ARG A 16 -0.54 -17.91 15.83
CA ARG A 16 -1.09 -17.71 17.18
C ARG A 16 -1.31 -16.23 17.42
N ALA A 17 -2.56 -15.82 17.63
CA ALA A 17 -2.87 -14.51 18.16
C ALA A 17 -3.21 -14.65 19.66
N THR A 18 -2.54 -13.89 20.50
CA THR A 18 -2.81 -13.84 21.94
C THR A 18 -3.68 -12.62 22.21
N VAL A 19 -4.92 -12.84 22.64
CA VAL A 19 -5.78 -11.77 23.14
C VAL A 19 -5.57 -11.70 24.65
N ILE A 20 -4.98 -10.62 25.13
CA ILE A 20 -4.86 -10.33 26.57
C ILE A 20 -6.07 -9.51 26.98
N THR A 21 -6.99 -10.12 27.71
CA THR A 21 -8.06 -9.40 28.41
C THR A 21 -7.52 -9.02 29.79
N VAL A 22 -7.24 -7.75 30.02
CA VAL A 22 -6.91 -7.23 31.35
C VAL A 22 -8.22 -7.01 32.11
N GLY A 23 -8.46 -7.84 33.10
CA GLY A 23 -9.52 -7.62 34.08
C GLY A 23 -9.04 -6.67 35.18
N ILE A 24 -9.75 -5.58 35.36
CA ILE A 24 -9.51 -4.59 36.43
C ILE A 24 -10.00 -5.18 37.74
N VAL A 25 -9.10 -5.29 38.72
CA VAL A 25 -9.45 -5.38 40.14
C VAL A 25 -9.08 -4.05 40.78
N SER A 26 -10.07 -3.51 41.44
CA SER A 26 -10.21 -2.24 42.11
C SER A 26 -9.03 -1.75 42.94
N GLY A 27 -8.77 -0.45 42.78
CA GLY A 27 -8.25 0.39 43.86
C GLY A 27 -6.82 0.86 43.69
N LEU A 28 -6.59 1.75 42.77
CA LEU A 28 -5.67 2.91 42.86
C LEU A 28 -5.91 3.77 41.62
N CYS A 29 -6.12 5.05 41.81
CA CYS A 29 -6.23 6.03 40.73
C CYS A 29 -4.93 6.06 39.93
N VAL A 30 -4.83 5.21 38.92
CA VAL A 30 -3.96 5.43 37.77
C VAL A 30 -4.84 6.09 36.75
N VAL A 31 -4.56 7.33 36.44
CA VAL A 31 -5.11 8.03 35.29
C VAL A 31 -4.63 7.24 34.06
N ASN A 32 -5.38 6.24 33.68
CA ASN A 32 -5.23 5.64 32.36
C ASN A 32 -5.81 6.65 31.38
N THR A 33 -4.92 7.38 30.79
CA THR A 33 -5.21 8.23 29.67
C THR A 33 -5.57 7.30 28.50
N ASP A 34 -6.87 7.13 28.24
CA ASP A 34 -7.37 6.68 26.95
C ASP A 34 -7.10 7.79 25.93
N ILE A 35 -5.87 7.78 25.41
CA ILE A 35 -5.33 8.92 24.63
C ILE A 35 -5.28 8.58 23.16
N ASN A 36 -6.07 7.66 22.69
CA ASN A 36 -5.99 7.26 21.29
C ASN A 36 -7.03 7.88 20.36
N ALA A 37 -7.88 8.75 20.88
CA ALA A 37 -9.05 9.07 20.11
C ALA A 37 -9.22 10.52 19.66
N ASP A 38 -8.47 11.44 20.20
CA ASP A 38 -8.78 12.88 20.05
C ASP A 38 -7.88 13.64 19.08
N THR A 39 -7.37 12.99 18.06
CA THR A 39 -6.49 13.64 17.09
C THR A 39 -7.18 14.57 16.13
N ASN A 40 -8.51 14.52 16.04
CA ASN A 40 -9.23 15.30 15.06
C ASN A 40 -10.10 16.35 15.67
N LEU A 41 -9.48 17.44 15.86
CA LEU A 41 -10.13 18.68 16.12
C LEU A 41 -10.41 19.36 14.79
N GLN A 42 -11.68 19.33 14.41
CA GLN A 42 -12.26 20.25 13.43
C GLN A 42 -11.57 20.36 12.07
N ASN A 43 -11.25 19.26 11.42
CA ASN A 43 -11.19 19.31 9.97
C ASN A 43 -12.58 19.08 9.42
N VAL A 44 -13.22 20.14 8.96
CA VAL A 44 -14.37 20.06 8.07
C VAL A 44 -13.82 19.47 6.76
N MET A 45 -13.67 18.18 6.72
CA MET A 45 -13.61 17.49 5.45
C MET A 45 -15.05 17.28 5.01
N GLU A 46 -15.45 17.99 3.98
CA GLU A 46 -16.44 17.42 3.09
C GLU A 46 -15.92 16.04 2.76
N VAL A 47 -16.70 15.03 3.08
CA VAL A 47 -16.46 13.66 2.59
C VAL A 47 -16.32 13.82 1.08
N PRO A 48 -15.21 13.45 0.47
CA PRO A 48 -15.00 13.74 -0.93
C PRO A 48 -16.16 13.19 -1.73
N HIS A 49 -16.97 14.07 -2.27
CA HIS A 49 -17.88 13.72 -3.34
C HIS A 49 -16.99 13.18 -4.46
N ARG A 50 -17.24 11.94 -4.78
CA ARG A 50 -16.71 11.25 -5.94
C ARG A 50 -16.63 12.21 -7.12
N GLN A 51 -15.45 12.69 -7.46
CA GLN A 51 -15.22 13.11 -8.82
C GLN A 51 -15.15 11.84 -9.64
N ASP A 52 -16.09 11.72 -10.57
CA ASP A 52 -16.07 10.74 -11.62
C ASP A 52 -14.73 10.85 -12.35
N ILE A 53 -13.82 9.93 -12.05
CA ILE A 53 -12.69 9.66 -12.91
C ILE A 53 -13.21 8.73 -13.99
N SER A 54 -13.88 9.33 -14.97
CA SER A 54 -14.10 8.70 -16.25
C SER A 54 -12.78 8.74 -17.01
N GLN A 55 -12.34 7.54 -17.40
CA GLN A 55 -11.33 7.28 -18.43
C GLN A 55 -9.88 7.62 -18.10
N SER A 56 -9.17 6.65 -17.57
CA SER A 56 -7.90 6.25 -18.14
C SER A 56 -7.90 4.73 -18.25
N GLY A 57 -8.06 4.24 -19.47
CA GLY A 57 -7.83 2.85 -19.77
C GLY A 57 -6.35 2.56 -19.57
N ASP A 58 -6.02 1.87 -18.52
CA ASP A 58 -4.70 1.30 -18.37
C ASP A 58 -4.59 0.14 -19.36
N ASN A 59 -3.85 0.40 -20.44
CA ASN A 59 -3.27 -0.64 -21.28
C ASN A 59 -2.38 -1.49 -20.36
N ILE A 60 -2.91 -2.63 -19.96
CA ILE A 60 -2.09 -3.74 -19.46
C ILE A 60 -1.41 -4.31 -20.71
N GLU A 61 -0.18 -3.89 -20.97
CA GLU A 61 0.70 -4.63 -21.86
C GLU A 61 0.91 -6.01 -21.26
N SER A 62 0.16 -6.97 -21.77
CA SER A 62 0.44 -8.38 -21.56
C SER A 62 1.73 -8.71 -22.31
N PHE A 63 2.79 -9.04 -21.57
CA PHE A 63 3.93 -9.74 -22.13
C PHE A 63 3.47 -11.16 -22.50
N THR A 64 2.88 -11.31 -23.65
CA THR A 64 2.77 -12.56 -24.37
C THR A 64 3.70 -12.48 -25.55
N GLN A 65 4.87 -13.08 -25.45
CA GLN A 65 5.58 -13.48 -26.65
C GLN A 65 4.71 -14.54 -27.36
N PRO A 66 4.45 -14.38 -28.66
CA PRO A 66 3.76 -15.40 -29.41
C PRO A 66 4.68 -16.62 -29.48
N VAL A 67 4.23 -17.73 -28.96
CA VAL A 67 4.83 -19.02 -29.31
C VAL A 67 4.50 -19.26 -30.78
N GLU A 68 5.44 -18.98 -31.65
CA GLU A 68 5.36 -19.41 -33.04
C GLU A 68 5.24 -20.92 -33.04
N ILE A 69 4.09 -21.44 -33.47
CA ILE A 69 3.93 -22.82 -33.85
C ILE A 69 4.77 -22.98 -35.11
N SER A 70 5.97 -23.51 -34.95
CA SER A 70 6.83 -23.82 -36.08
C SER A 70 6.10 -24.82 -36.99
N LYS A 71 5.73 -24.33 -38.16
CA LYS A 71 5.32 -25.21 -39.28
C LYS A 71 6.55 -25.99 -39.71
N ASN A 72 6.75 -27.16 -39.19
CA ASN A 72 7.67 -28.14 -39.78
C ASN A 72 6.93 -28.85 -40.91
N GLU A 73 6.97 -28.27 -42.11
CA GLU A 73 6.74 -28.98 -43.34
C GLU A 73 8.01 -29.80 -43.63
N ASN A 74 8.05 -31.05 -43.18
CA ASN A 74 9.01 -32.00 -43.69
C ASN A 74 8.56 -32.49 -45.05
N ALA A 75 9.02 -31.80 -46.08
CA ALA A 75 9.00 -32.31 -47.45
C ALA A 75 10.00 -33.47 -47.54
N ILE A 76 9.49 -34.67 -47.58
CA ILE A 76 10.29 -35.84 -47.93
C ILE A 76 10.36 -35.90 -49.44
N ASN A 77 11.48 -35.48 -50.02
CA ASN A 77 11.87 -35.75 -51.37
C ASN A 77 12.21 -37.22 -51.49
N SER A 78 11.37 -37.97 -52.18
CA SER A 78 11.74 -39.34 -52.60
C SER A 78 12.39 -39.26 -54.02
N SER A 79 13.69 -39.44 -54.08
CA SER A 79 14.38 -39.74 -55.31
C SER A 79 14.15 -41.23 -55.68
N VAL A 80 13.57 -41.39 -56.87
CA VAL A 80 13.42 -42.73 -57.52
C VAL A 80 14.76 -43.10 -58.09
N ASP A 81 15.27 -44.30 -57.79
CA ASP A 81 16.25 -44.94 -58.63
C ASP A 81 15.70 -46.27 -59.15
N ARG A 82 15.84 -46.44 -60.47
CA ARG A 82 15.41 -47.61 -61.24
C ARG A 82 16.56 -48.57 -61.36
N SER A 83 16.30 -49.82 -61.06
CA SER A 83 16.92 -50.87 -61.80
C SER A 83 16.12 -52.17 -61.69
N GLN A 84 15.64 -52.65 -62.84
CA GLN A 84 15.18 -54.03 -63.09
C GLN A 84 16.38 -54.90 -63.43
N PRO A 85 16.25 -56.23 -63.75
CA PRO A 85 15.15 -57.22 -63.67
C PRO A 85 15.58 -58.59 -63.07
N VAL A 86 14.69 -59.53 -62.93
CA VAL A 86 14.61 -60.83 -63.61
C VAL A 86 13.59 -61.77 -62.95
N THR A 87 12.66 -62.26 -63.78
CA THR A 87 11.67 -63.32 -63.54
C THR A 87 12.32 -64.73 -63.44
N PRO A 88 11.68 -65.68 -62.73
CA PRO A 88 10.97 -66.71 -63.48
C PRO A 88 9.60 -67.15 -62.91
N GLN A 89 8.75 -67.39 -63.87
CA GLN A 89 7.50 -68.12 -63.97
C GLN A 89 7.10 -69.09 -62.82
N GLY A 90 5.77 -68.99 -62.51
CA GLY A 90 4.93 -70.17 -62.41
C GLY A 90 4.12 -70.28 -61.13
N GLN A 91 2.94 -69.81 -61.14
CA GLN A 91 1.68 -70.50 -60.82
C GLN A 91 0.54 -69.49 -60.68
N THR A 92 -0.50 -69.70 -61.42
CA THR A 92 -1.80 -68.95 -61.39
C THR A 92 -2.46 -69.16 -60.05
N ASN A 93 -2.33 -68.14 -59.20
CA ASN A 93 -3.30 -67.80 -58.18
C ASN A 93 -3.82 -66.42 -58.53
N GLN A 94 -5.12 -66.29 -58.75
CA GLN A 94 -5.75 -65.01 -58.78
C GLN A 94 -5.33 -64.18 -57.52
N PRO A 95 -4.83 -62.97 -57.66
CA PRO A 95 -4.47 -62.21 -56.48
C PRO A 95 -5.74 -61.99 -55.68
N LEU A 96 -5.81 -62.45 -54.47
CA LEU A 96 -6.79 -62.03 -53.47
C LEU A 96 -6.67 -60.53 -53.41
N VAL A 97 -7.64 -59.83 -54.02
CA VAL A 97 -7.69 -58.39 -53.98
C VAL A 97 -7.78 -57.99 -52.50
N GLN A 98 -6.70 -57.43 -51.96
CA GLN A 98 -6.64 -57.02 -50.55
C GLN A 98 -7.65 -55.92 -50.32
N ASN A 99 -8.63 -56.12 -49.45
CA ASN A 99 -9.63 -55.13 -49.06
C ASN A 99 -9.68 -55.04 -47.52
N GLY A 100 -9.85 -53.82 -47.01
CA GLY A 100 -9.95 -53.56 -45.60
C GLY A 100 -8.59 -53.26 -44.92
N TRP A 101 -8.57 -53.34 -43.58
CA TRP A 101 -7.41 -53.04 -42.78
C TRP A 101 -6.32 -54.14 -42.82
N SER A 102 -5.10 -53.70 -42.98
CA SER A 102 -3.91 -54.54 -42.94
C SER A 102 -2.75 -53.82 -42.26
N LYS A 103 -1.63 -54.51 -42.04
CA LYS A 103 -0.39 -53.87 -41.63
C LYS A 103 0.60 -53.85 -42.78
N ASN A 104 1.25 -52.72 -43.01
CA ASN A 104 2.35 -52.64 -43.96
C ASN A 104 3.64 -53.25 -43.36
N GLU A 105 4.71 -53.27 -44.18
CA GLU A 105 6.02 -53.82 -43.75
C GLU A 105 6.63 -53.11 -42.51
N GLN A 106 6.25 -51.88 -42.26
CA GLN A 106 6.67 -51.10 -41.08
C GLN A 106 5.73 -51.28 -39.86
N GLY A 107 4.73 -52.19 -39.98
CA GLY A 107 3.77 -52.49 -38.94
C GLY A 107 2.65 -51.42 -38.77
N GLN A 108 2.57 -50.44 -39.67
CA GLN A 108 1.55 -49.39 -39.64
C GLN A 108 0.22 -49.89 -40.21
N LEU A 109 -0.88 -49.47 -39.63
CA LEU A 109 -2.22 -49.83 -40.12
C LEU A 109 -2.56 -49.05 -41.39
N ILE A 110 -2.85 -49.82 -42.47
CA ILE A 110 -3.17 -49.30 -43.79
C ILE A 110 -4.50 -49.89 -44.27
N TYR A 111 -5.32 -49.07 -44.94
CA TYR A 111 -6.56 -49.51 -45.49
C TYR A 111 -6.45 -49.66 -47.01
N TYR A 112 -6.91 -50.82 -47.52
CA TYR A 112 -6.96 -51.16 -48.95
C TYR A 112 -8.41 -51.20 -49.40
N GLN A 113 -8.65 -50.64 -50.59
CA GLN A 113 -9.90 -50.73 -51.31
C GLN A 113 -9.60 -51.22 -52.74
N GLU A 114 -10.24 -52.34 -53.15
CA GLU A 114 -10.04 -52.95 -54.45
C GLU A 114 -8.57 -53.26 -54.79
N GLY A 115 -7.81 -53.67 -53.77
CA GLY A 115 -6.39 -54.01 -53.89
C GLY A 115 -5.41 -52.84 -53.85
N HIS A 116 -5.89 -51.62 -53.76
CA HIS A 116 -5.08 -50.40 -53.75
C HIS A 116 -5.22 -49.67 -52.41
N SER A 117 -4.11 -49.13 -51.87
CA SER A 117 -4.18 -48.23 -50.76
C SER A 117 -4.81 -46.90 -51.16
N LEU A 118 -5.62 -46.29 -50.30
CA LEU A 118 -6.19 -44.96 -50.54
C LEU A 118 -5.05 -43.95 -50.66
N THR A 119 -5.14 -43.05 -51.66
CA THR A 119 -4.11 -42.05 -51.92
C THR A 119 -4.44 -40.70 -51.31
N GLY A 120 -3.39 -39.94 -50.95
CA GLY A 120 -3.52 -38.63 -50.38
C GLY A 120 -4.04 -38.64 -48.93
N ARG A 121 -4.45 -37.47 -48.46
CA ARG A 121 -5.01 -37.32 -47.11
C ARG A 121 -6.53 -37.38 -47.16
N GLN A 122 -7.12 -38.32 -46.44
CA GLN A 122 -8.55 -38.60 -46.48
C GLN A 122 -9.13 -38.73 -45.07
N TYR A 123 -10.25 -38.04 -44.82
CA TYR A 123 -11.05 -38.21 -43.62
C TYR A 123 -12.31 -38.96 -44.00
N ILE A 124 -12.41 -40.20 -43.52
CA ILE A 124 -13.33 -41.18 -44.07
C ILE A 124 -13.91 -42.08 -42.98
N ASN A 125 -15.16 -42.47 -43.13
CA ASN A 125 -15.81 -43.46 -42.32
C ASN A 125 -15.53 -44.87 -42.88
N LEU A 126 -14.89 -45.71 -42.07
CA LEU A 126 -14.47 -47.05 -42.43
C LEU A 126 -14.89 -48.06 -41.36
N PRO A 127 -14.99 -49.37 -41.70
CA PRO A 127 -15.16 -50.40 -40.67
C PRO A 127 -14.08 -50.31 -39.59
N SER A 128 -14.45 -50.71 -38.35
CA SER A 128 -13.52 -50.74 -37.24
C SER A 128 -12.33 -51.66 -37.53
N ILE A 129 -11.15 -51.26 -37.02
CA ILE A 129 -9.93 -52.06 -37.14
C ILE A 129 -10.11 -53.35 -36.34
N PRO A 130 -10.03 -54.54 -36.97
CA PRO A 130 -10.36 -55.82 -36.31
C PRO A 130 -9.52 -56.12 -35.04
N ALA A 131 -8.29 -55.61 -35.01
CA ALA A 131 -7.35 -55.84 -33.88
C ALA A 131 -7.70 -55.00 -32.63
N THR A 132 -8.61 -54.01 -32.71
CA THR A 132 -8.90 -53.12 -31.59
C THR A 132 -10.09 -53.55 -30.74
N ASN A 133 -10.87 -54.54 -31.17
CA ASN A 133 -12.10 -55.01 -30.52
C ASN A 133 -13.13 -53.92 -30.16
N VAL A 134 -13.04 -52.77 -30.78
CA VAL A 134 -13.94 -51.65 -30.51
C VAL A 134 -15.05 -51.62 -31.55
N GLN A 135 -16.29 -51.78 -31.12
CA GLN A 135 -17.45 -51.49 -31.93
C GLN A 135 -17.86 -50.03 -31.68
N SER A 136 -17.83 -49.19 -32.70
CA SER A 136 -18.24 -47.80 -32.62
C SER A 136 -19.16 -47.48 -33.78
N ASP A 137 -20.23 -46.75 -33.51
CA ASP A 137 -21.16 -46.23 -34.56
C ASP A 137 -20.52 -45.02 -35.33
N ASN A 138 -19.40 -44.51 -34.83
CA ASN A 138 -18.69 -43.36 -35.40
C ASN A 138 -17.25 -43.74 -35.74
N ASN A 139 -17.10 -44.45 -36.85
CA ASN A 139 -15.82 -45.01 -37.30
C ASN A 139 -15.06 -44.06 -38.24
N TRP A 140 -14.88 -42.81 -37.80
CA TRP A 140 -14.15 -41.81 -38.58
C TRP A 140 -12.64 -41.91 -38.35
N TYR A 141 -11.89 -42.08 -39.44
CA TYR A 141 -10.44 -42.19 -39.50
C TYR A 141 -9.86 -41.06 -40.34
N LEU A 142 -8.66 -40.61 -40.03
CA LEU A 142 -7.85 -39.80 -40.93
C LEU A 142 -6.73 -40.69 -41.47
N LEU A 143 -6.64 -40.78 -42.78
CA LEU A 143 -5.62 -41.53 -43.51
C LEU A 143 -4.68 -40.60 -44.25
N TYR A 144 -3.42 -41.00 -44.34
CA TYR A 144 -2.45 -40.42 -45.27
C TYR A 144 -1.84 -41.54 -46.09
N ASN A 145 -2.13 -41.54 -47.43
CA ASN A 145 -1.78 -42.62 -48.34
C ASN A 145 -2.21 -44.01 -47.81
N GLY A 146 -3.47 -44.06 -47.33
CA GLY A 146 -4.04 -45.27 -46.72
C GLY A 146 -3.62 -45.58 -45.29
N ILE A 147 -2.58 -44.96 -44.77
CA ILE A 147 -2.06 -45.18 -43.40
C ILE A 147 -2.88 -44.38 -42.38
N ALA A 148 -3.40 -45.09 -41.37
CA ALA A 148 -4.14 -44.47 -40.30
C ALA A 148 -3.27 -43.50 -39.47
N GLN A 149 -3.79 -42.31 -39.23
CA GLN A 149 -3.13 -41.27 -38.43
C GLN A 149 -3.69 -41.27 -37.01
N SER A 150 -2.84 -40.93 -36.03
CA SER A 150 -3.23 -40.83 -34.62
C SER A 150 -2.76 -39.51 -34.02
N GLY A 151 -3.19 -39.23 -32.78
CA GLY A 151 -2.91 -37.96 -32.10
C GLY A 151 -3.72 -36.78 -32.65
N VAL A 152 -3.27 -35.58 -32.38
CA VAL A 152 -3.91 -34.35 -32.90
C VAL A 152 -3.53 -34.18 -34.36
N GLN A 153 -4.53 -34.05 -35.21
CA GLN A 153 -4.40 -33.89 -36.66
C GLN A 153 -5.24 -32.74 -37.16
N GLN A 154 -4.66 -31.91 -38.03
CA GLN A 154 -5.43 -30.83 -38.71
C GLN A 154 -6.15 -31.37 -39.92
N TRP A 155 -7.46 -31.08 -40.06
CA TRP A 155 -8.26 -31.39 -41.23
C TRP A 155 -9.33 -30.34 -41.45
N ALA A 156 -9.53 -29.92 -42.73
CA ALA A 156 -10.58 -28.98 -43.13
C ALA A 156 -10.67 -27.72 -42.24
N GLY A 157 -9.53 -27.14 -41.86
CA GLY A 157 -9.45 -25.92 -41.05
C GLY A 157 -9.67 -26.08 -39.55
N SER A 158 -9.81 -27.31 -39.06
CA SER A 158 -9.90 -27.60 -37.62
C SER A 158 -8.93 -28.68 -37.20
N TYR A 159 -8.79 -28.90 -35.87
CA TYR A 159 -8.02 -29.98 -35.31
C TYR A 159 -8.93 -31.04 -34.69
N TYR A 160 -8.54 -32.31 -34.89
CA TYR A 160 -9.22 -33.50 -34.41
C TYR A 160 -8.23 -34.38 -33.69
N TYR A 161 -8.66 -35.19 -32.73
CA TYR A 161 -7.85 -36.17 -32.09
C TYR A 161 -8.23 -37.58 -32.57
N PHE A 162 -7.25 -38.36 -32.96
CA PHE A 162 -7.42 -39.75 -33.31
C PHE A 162 -6.69 -40.61 -32.27
N ASP A 163 -7.42 -41.51 -31.65
CA ASP A 163 -6.90 -42.35 -30.57
C ASP A 163 -5.70 -43.20 -31.02
N PRO A 164 -4.58 -43.22 -30.32
CA PRO A 164 -3.37 -43.91 -30.76
C PRO A 164 -3.45 -45.44 -30.78
N VAL A 165 -4.51 -46.02 -30.18
CA VAL A 165 -4.74 -47.47 -30.17
C VAL A 165 -5.79 -47.89 -31.18
N THR A 166 -6.92 -47.16 -31.22
CA THR A 166 -8.05 -47.51 -32.09
C THR A 166 -8.03 -46.74 -33.40
N TYR A 167 -7.26 -45.65 -33.52
CA TYR A 167 -7.22 -44.70 -34.63
C TYR A 167 -8.56 -44.02 -34.93
N LEU A 168 -9.56 -44.21 -34.07
CA LEU A 168 -10.84 -43.58 -34.20
C LEU A 168 -10.77 -42.13 -33.79
N ARG A 169 -11.57 -41.26 -34.46
CA ARG A 169 -11.78 -39.92 -34.00
C ARG A 169 -12.39 -39.93 -32.58
N VAL A 170 -11.84 -39.13 -31.74
CA VAL A 170 -12.33 -38.97 -30.36
C VAL A 170 -13.27 -37.77 -30.33
N ASP A 171 -14.50 -38.02 -29.85
CA ASP A 171 -15.54 -37.02 -29.71
C ASP A 171 -15.84 -36.81 -28.22
N ASN A 172 -16.17 -35.54 -27.86
CA ASN A 172 -16.61 -35.13 -26.55
C ASN A 172 -15.68 -35.61 -25.42
N ASP A 173 -14.36 -35.34 -25.56
CA ASP A 173 -13.38 -35.80 -24.59
C ASP A 173 -12.18 -34.84 -24.50
N TYR A 174 -11.45 -34.92 -23.38
CA TYR A 174 -10.27 -34.11 -23.07
C TYR A 174 -9.03 -34.98 -23.17
N ARG A 175 -8.19 -34.74 -24.17
CA ARG A 175 -7.09 -35.60 -24.53
C ARG A 175 -5.74 -34.90 -24.59
N GLN A 176 -4.71 -35.60 -24.15
CA GLN A 176 -3.33 -35.14 -24.29
C GLN A 176 -2.83 -35.44 -25.71
N SER A 177 -2.26 -34.46 -26.34
CA SER A 177 -1.67 -34.58 -27.67
C SER A 177 -0.32 -35.30 -27.63
N GLN A 178 0.21 -35.63 -28.81
CA GLN A 178 1.54 -36.15 -29.02
C GLN A 178 2.67 -35.17 -28.59
N TRP A 179 2.35 -33.89 -28.35
CA TRP A 179 3.28 -32.86 -27.90
C TRP A 179 3.25 -32.66 -26.38
N GLY A 180 2.31 -33.31 -25.69
CA GLY A 180 2.13 -33.18 -24.24
C GLY A 180 1.03 -32.23 -23.79
N ASP A 181 0.50 -31.39 -24.70
CA ASP A 181 -0.58 -30.44 -24.42
C ASP A 181 -1.96 -31.11 -24.39
N TRP A 182 -2.88 -30.53 -23.61
CA TRP A 182 -4.22 -31.08 -23.45
C TRP A 182 -5.26 -30.22 -24.16
N TYR A 183 -6.12 -30.86 -24.96
CA TYR A 183 -7.16 -30.22 -25.76
C TYR A 183 -8.53 -30.85 -25.51
N LEU A 184 -9.57 -30.03 -25.52
CA LEU A 184 -10.96 -30.48 -25.47
C LEU A 184 -11.48 -30.65 -26.89
N PHE A 185 -12.09 -31.79 -27.18
CA PHE A 185 -12.76 -32.09 -28.45
C PHE A 185 -14.26 -32.18 -28.21
N GLY A 186 -15.04 -31.51 -29.06
CA GLY A 186 -16.49 -31.47 -28.97
C GLY A 186 -17.15 -32.77 -29.50
N ASN A 187 -18.46 -32.79 -29.45
CA ASN A 187 -19.26 -33.91 -29.94
C ASN A 187 -19.18 -34.15 -31.48
N ASP A 188 -18.61 -33.20 -32.20
CA ASP A 188 -18.28 -33.31 -33.63
C ASP A 188 -16.78 -33.65 -33.88
N GLY A 189 -16.04 -33.94 -32.81
CA GLY A 189 -14.60 -34.23 -32.80
C GLY A 189 -13.68 -33.04 -33.00
N ARG A 190 -14.21 -31.82 -33.20
CA ARG A 190 -13.40 -30.62 -33.39
C ARG A 190 -12.86 -30.11 -32.06
N VAL A 191 -11.62 -29.61 -32.10
CA VAL A 191 -11.05 -28.91 -30.98
C VAL A 191 -11.94 -27.71 -30.58
N GLN A 192 -12.13 -27.54 -29.29
CA GLN A 192 -12.98 -26.48 -28.72
C GLN A 192 -12.16 -25.28 -28.29
N SER A 193 -12.78 -24.08 -28.33
CA SER A 193 -12.23 -22.83 -27.81
C SER A 193 -13.30 -22.01 -27.11
N GLY A 194 -12.87 -20.96 -26.40
CA GLY A 194 -13.76 -20.17 -25.57
C GLY A 194 -14.19 -20.89 -24.30
N VAL A 195 -15.32 -20.46 -23.72
CA VAL A 195 -15.89 -21.12 -22.52
C VAL A 195 -16.61 -22.39 -22.93
N GLN A 196 -16.20 -23.50 -22.35
CA GLN A 196 -16.78 -24.84 -22.61
C GLN A 196 -17.15 -25.52 -21.29
N GLN A 197 -18.29 -26.22 -21.31
CA GLN A 197 -18.71 -27.06 -20.20
C GLN A 197 -18.08 -28.45 -20.32
N TRP A 198 -17.35 -28.88 -19.29
CA TRP A 198 -16.75 -30.19 -19.22
C TRP A 198 -16.69 -30.71 -17.77
N ALA A 199 -16.91 -32.01 -17.58
CA ALA A 199 -16.84 -32.64 -16.26
C ALA A 199 -17.61 -31.91 -15.15
N GLY A 200 -18.80 -31.36 -15.48
CA GLY A 200 -19.71 -30.71 -14.54
C GLY A 200 -19.38 -29.25 -14.17
N THR A 201 -18.39 -28.64 -14.84
CA THR A 201 -18.02 -27.24 -14.64
C THR A 201 -17.64 -26.58 -15.98
N TYR A 202 -17.19 -25.30 -15.94
CA TYR A 202 -16.79 -24.56 -17.12
C TYR A 202 -15.28 -24.34 -17.09
N TYR A 203 -14.67 -24.41 -18.30
CA TYR A 203 -13.26 -24.13 -18.58
C TYR A 203 -13.17 -23.15 -19.74
N TYR A 204 -12.05 -22.44 -19.83
CA TYR A 204 -11.75 -21.60 -20.99
C TYR A 204 -10.60 -22.21 -21.79
N PHE A 205 -10.81 -22.30 -23.11
CA PHE A 205 -9.78 -22.70 -24.06
C PHE A 205 -9.45 -21.52 -24.97
N ASP A 206 -8.18 -21.14 -25.00
CA ASP A 206 -7.70 -20.00 -25.78
C ASP A 206 -8.02 -20.18 -27.28
N PRO A 207 -8.62 -19.21 -27.95
CA PRO A 207 -9.07 -19.36 -29.34
C PRO A 207 -7.93 -19.47 -30.37
N ASN A 208 -6.70 -19.14 -30.01
CA ASN A 208 -5.55 -19.21 -30.90
C ASN A 208 -4.74 -20.51 -30.68
N THR A 209 -4.56 -20.89 -29.43
CA THR A 209 -3.75 -22.07 -29.05
C THR A 209 -4.58 -23.29 -28.74
N TYR A 210 -5.88 -23.13 -28.46
CA TYR A 210 -6.83 -24.16 -27.99
C TYR A 210 -6.43 -24.79 -26.65
N LEU A 211 -5.42 -24.23 -25.95
CA LEU A 211 -5.01 -24.70 -24.64
C LEU A 211 -5.96 -24.20 -23.57
N ARG A 212 -6.13 -25.00 -22.52
CA ARG A 212 -6.87 -24.59 -21.34
C ARG A 212 -6.14 -23.44 -20.66
N VAL A 213 -6.88 -22.42 -20.28
CA VAL A 213 -6.38 -21.26 -19.54
C VAL A 213 -6.61 -21.48 -18.05
N ASP A 214 -5.54 -21.42 -17.28
CA ASP A 214 -5.53 -21.57 -15.83
C ASP A 214 -5.14 -20.25 -15.17
N ASN A 215 -5.78 -19.95 -14.03
CA ASN A 215 -5.49 -18.79 -13.16
C ASN A 215 -5.53 -17.44 -13.88
N ASP A 216 -6.53 -17.20 -14.71
CA ASP A 216 -6.64 -15.99 -15.50
C ASP A 216 -8.10 -15.52 -15.70
N TYR A 217 -8.26 -14.22 -16.01
CA TYR A 217 -9.55 -13.56 -16.22
C TYR A 217 -9.74 -13.33 -17.71
N ARG A 218 -10.70 -14.03 -18.31
CA ARG A 218 -10.86 -14.10 -19.78
C ARG A 218 -12.25 -13.70 -20.23
N GLN A 219 -12.30 -13.02 -21.37
CA GLN A 219 -13.56 -12.70 -22.06
C GLN A 219 -14.03 -13.92 -22.84
N SER A 220 -15.27 -14.29 -22.63
CA SER A 220 -15.92 -15.39 -23.35
C SER A 220 -16.30 -15.01 -24.79
N GLN A 221 -16.71 -16.00 -25.57
CA GLN A 221 -17.28 -15.83 -26.91
C GLN A 221 -18.61 -15.04 -26.90
N TRP A 222 -19.23 -14.82 -25.75
CA TRP A 222 -20.45 -14.04 -25.58
C TRP A 222 -20.20 -12.60 -25.15
N GLY A 223 -18.95 -12.24 -24.84
CA GLY A 223 -18.56 -10.91 -24.40
C GLY A 223 -18.42 -10.73 -22.89
N ASP A 224 -18.90 -11.66 -22.08
CA ASP A 224 -18.79 -11.64 -20.63
C ASP A 224 -17.41 -12.11 -20.16
N TRP A 225 -16.98 -11.60 -19.00
CA TRP A 225 -15.69 -11.90 -18.42
C TRP A 225 -15.81 -12.87 -17.25
N TYR A 226 -15.03 -13.93 -17.27
CA TYR A 226 -15.01 -14.98 -16.26
C TYR A 226 -13.61 -15.24 -15.73
N MET A 227 -13.52 -15.60 -14.46
CA MET A 227 -12.28 -16.01 -13.79
C MET A 227 -12.14 -17.53 -13.80
N PHE A 228 -10.97 -18.00 -14.19
CA PHE A 228 -10.60 -19.43 -14.16
C PHE A 228 -9.49 -19.63 -13.14
N GLY A 229 -9.66 -20.63 -12.27
CA GLY A 229 -8.72 -20.94 -11.19
C GLY A 229 -7.46 -21.68 -11.66
N PRO A 230 -6.55 -22.03 -10.74
CA PRO A 230 -5.30 -22.73 -11.07
C PRO A 230 -5.50 -24.15 -11.59
N ASP A 231 -6.71 -24.69 -11.48
CA ASP A 231 -7.12 -25.98 -12.07
C ASP A 231 -7.93 -25.80 -13.36
N GLY A 232 -8.00 -24.57 -13.87
CA GLY A 232 -8.73 -24.17 -15.06
C GLY A 232 -10.25 -24.08 -14.89
N ARG A 233 -10.79 -24.40 -13.73
CA ARG A 233 -12.24 -24.35 -13.48
C ARG A 233 -12.71 -22.93 -13.27
N ILE A 234 -13.91 -22.63 -13.74
CA ILE A 234 -14.56 -21.34 -13.48
C ILE A 234 -14.69 -21.11 -11.97
N VAL A 235 -14.37 -19.91 -11.54
CA VAL A 235 -14.35 -19.51 -10.13
C VAL A 235 -15.70 -18.95 -9.70
N THR A 236 -16.06 -19.22 -8.45
CA THR A 236 -17.23 -18.63 -7.79
C THR A 236 -16.89 -18.12 -6.40
N LYS A 237 -17.68 -17.18 -5.90
CA LYS A 237 -17.53 -16.54 -4.60
C LYS A 237 -16.20 -15.77 -4.47
N VAL A 238 -15.62 -15.68 -3.27
CA VAL A 238 -14.40 -14.89 -3.03
C VAL A 238 -13.19 -15.62 -3.59
N TYR A 239 -12.48 -14.93 -4.46
CA TYR A 239 -11.24 -15.44 -5.05
C TYR A 239 -10.15 -14.37 -5.07
N GLN A 240 -8.92 -14.76 -4.76
CA GLN A 240 -7.76 -13.86 -4.80
C GLN A 240 -7.11 -13.90 -6.18
N TRP A 241 -7.01 -12.71 -6.80
CA TRP A 241 -6.36 -12.54 -8.10
C TRP A 241 -5.71 -11.17 -8.22
N ALA A 242 -4.59 -11.08 -8.90
CA ALA A 242 -3.86 -9.83 -9.14
C ALA A 242 -3.67 -8.96 -7.87
N GLY A 243 -3.34 -9.60 -6.74
CA GLY A 243 -3.06 -8.91 -5.48
C GLY A 243 -4.28 -8.41 -4.70
N SER A 244 -5.50 -8.70 -5.15
CA SER A 244 -6.75 -8.36 -4.45
C SER A 244 -7.72 -9.52 -4.38
N TYR A 245 -8.84 -9.33 -3.65
CA TYR A 245 -9.93 -10.29 -3.61
C TYR A 245 -11.12 -9.76 -4.39
N TYR A 246 -11.79 -10.66 -5.13
CA TYR A 246 -12.96 -10.40 -5.94
C TYR A 246 -14.04 -11.40 -5.60
N TYR A 247 -15.30 -11.07 -5.87
CA TYR A 247 -16.40 -11.99 -5.74
C TYR A 247 -16.97 -12.33 -7.12
N PHE A 248 -17.16 -13.63 -7.37
CA PHE A 248 -17.81 -14.14 -8.58
C PHE A 248 -19.12 -14.80 -8.19
N ASP A 249 -20.20 -14.34 -8.78
CA ASP A 249 -21.55 -14.82 -8.46
C ASP A 249 -21.68 -16.32 -8.78
N PRO A 250 -22.17 -17.15 -7.86
CA PRO A 250 -22.22 -18.60 -8.04
C PRO A 250 -23.24 -19.09 -9.08
N VAL A 251 -24.11 -18.22 -9.59
CA VAL A 251 -25.13 -18.54 -10.59
C VAL A 251 -24.72 -18.04 -11.97
N THR A 252 -24.28 -16.77 -12.04
CA THR A 252 -23.92 -16.14 -13.30
C THR A 252 -22.43 -16.26 -13.61
N TYR A 253 -21.59 -16.58 -12.62
CA TYR A 253 -20.12 -16.60 -12.67
C TYR A 253 -19.48 -15.23 -12.95
N LEU A 254 -20.27 -14.17 -13.08
CA LEU A 254 -19.77 -12.83 -13.33
C LEU A 254 -19.18 -12.22 -12.07
N ARG A 255 -18.19 -11.35 -12.24
CA ARG A 255 -17.66 -10.54 -11.15
C ARG A 255 -18.76 -9.63 -10.60
N VAL A 256 -18.84 -9.56 -9.30
CA VAL A 256 -19.78 -8.67 -8.60
C VAL A 256 -19.06 -7.38 -8.23
N ASP A 257 -19.60 -6.28 -8.70
CA ASP A 257 -19.10 -4.93 -8.44
C ASP A 257 -20.11 -4.15 -7.58
N ASN A 258 -19.59 -3.30 -6.70
CA ASN A 258 -20.36 -2.39 -5.85
C ASN A 258 -21.49 -3.08 -5.04
N ASP A 259 -21.16 -4.18 -4.37
CA ASP A 259 -22.14 -4.94 -3.59
C ASP A 259 -21.52 -5.61 -2.35
N TYR A 260 -22.40 -5.98 -1.40
CA TYR A 260 -22.05 -6.62 -0.15
C TYR A 260 -22.45 -8.09 -0.18
N ARG A 261 -21.46 -8.98 -0.23
CA ARG A 261 -21.67 -10.41 -0.49
C ARG A 261 -21.08 -11.31 0.58
N GLN A 262 -21.79 -12.43 0.83
CA GLN A 262 -21.31 -13.47 1.73
C GLN A 262 -20.36 -14.43 1.01
N SER A 263 -19.20 -14.63 1.60
CA SER A 263 -18.18 -15.55 1.09
C SER A 263 -18.55 -17.03 1.31
N GLN A 264 -17.71 -17.93 0.79
CA GLN A 264 -17.77 -19.37 1.05
C GLN A 264 -17.47 -19.76 2.50
N TRP A 265 -16.88 -18.83 3.29
CA TRP A 265 -16.57 -19.03 4.71
C TRP A 265 -17.64 -18.52 5.66
N GLY A 266 -18.69 -17.87 5.12
CA GLY A 266 -19.80 -17.30 5.90
C GLY A 266 -19.63 -15.82 6.25
N ASP A 267 -18.46 -15.24 6.03
CA ASP A 267 -18.18 -13.83 6.30
C ASP A 267 -18.70 -12.93 5.17
N TRP A 268 -19.04 -11.69 5.50
CA TRP A 268 -19.57 -10.72 4.57
C TRP A 268 -18.53 -9.64 4.22
N TYR A 269 -18.39 -9.37 2.95
CA TYR A 269 -17.40 -8.42 2.41
C TYR A 269 -18.05 -7.43 1.44
N LEU A 270 -17.54 -6.20 1.43
CA LEU A 270 -17.94 -5.19 0.46
C LEU A 270 -16.96 -5.21 -0.73
N PHE A 271 -17.51 -5.21 -1.93
CA PHE A 271 -16.76 -5.10 -3.18
C PHE A 271 -17.08 -3.76 -3.84
N GLY A 272 -16.02 -3.05 -4.27
CA GLY A 272 -16.13 -1.73 -4.89
C GLY A 272 -16.57 -1.78 -6.36
N ASN A 273 -16.60 -0.63 -7.00
CA ASN A 273 -16.99 -0.51 -8.42
C ASN A 273 -16.05 -1.24 -9.37
N ASP A 274 -14.81 -1.47 -8.95
CA ASP A 274 -13.80 -2.21 -9.68
C ASP A 274 -13.79 -3.70 -9.32
N GLY A 275 -14.78 -4.14 -8.54
CA GLY A 275 -14.94 -5.51 -8.03
C GLY A 275 -13.96 -5.89 -6.91
N ARG A 276 -13.04 -5.01 -6.53
CA ARG A 276 -12.08 -5.31 -5.46
C ARG A 276 -12.71 -5.23 -4.09
N ILE A 277 -12.27 -6.11 -3.19
CA ILE A 277 -12.65 -6.05 -1.78
C ILE A 277 -12.25 -4.70 -1.18
N GLN A 278 -13.14 -4.13 -0.36
CA GLN A 278 -12.96 -2.81 0.22
C GLN A 278 -12.50 -2.87 1.67
N SER A 279 -11.74 -1.84 2.09
CA SER A 279 -11.33 -1.64 3.49
C SER A 279 -11.39 -0.15 3.86
N GLY A 280 -11.24 0.15 5.15
CA GLY A 280 -11.40 1.51 5.66
C GLY A 280 -12.84 1.97 5.67
N VAL A 281 -13.06 3.29 5.67
CA VAL A 281 -14.41 3.87 5.63
C VAL A 281 -14.94 3.82 4.20
N GLN A 282 -16.10 3.20 4.02
CA GLN A 282 -16.75 3.05 2.73
C GLN A 282 -18.20 3.50 2.79
N GLN A 283 -18.66 4.20 1.76
CA GLN A 283 -20.05 4.56 1.61
C GLN A 283 -20.81 3.43 0.92
N TRP A 284 -21.85 2.92 1.57
CA TRP A 284 -22.73 1.91 1.01
C TRP A 284 -24.14 2.03 1.59
N ALA A 285 -25.15 1.72 0.79
CA ALA A 285 -26.55 1.78 1.21
C ALA A 285 -26.95 3.10 1.91
N GLY A 286 -26.42 4.24 1.44
CA GLY A 286 -26.79 5.58 1.91
C GLY A 286 -26.11 6.04 3.21
N THR A 287 -25.18 5.27 3.76
CA THR A 287 -24.41 5.63 4.96
C THR A 287 -22.97 5.14 4.85
N TYR A 288 -22.17 5.36 5.92
CA TYR A 288 -20.77 4.94 5.97
C TYR A 288 -20.59 3.76 6.92
N TYR A 289 -19.72 2.85 6.53
CA TYR A 289 -19.28 1.67 7.28
C TYR A 289 -17.76 1.61 7.30
N TYR A 290 -17.19 0.96 8.29
CA TYR A 290 -15.75 0.68 8.34
C TYR A 290 -15.50 -0.81 8.11
N PHE A 291 -14.56 -1.08 7.22
CA PHE A 291 -14.07 -2.43 6.95
C PHE A 291 -12.62 -2.54 7.38
N ASP A 292 -12.31 -3.47 8.25
CA ASP A 292 -10.97 -3.64 8.81
C ASP A 292 -9.95 -3.92 7.70
N PRO A 293 -8.81 -3.20 7.64
CA PRO A 293 -7.85 -3.32 6.54
C PRO A 293 -7.08 -4.64 6.50
N VAL A 294 -7.16 -5.46 7.55
CA VAL A 294 -6.50 -6.77 7.62
C VAL A 294 -7.47 -7.90 7.33
N THR A 295 -8.66 -7.84 7.92
CA THR A 295 -9.67 -8.90 7.81
C THR A 295 -10.71 -8.62 6.75
N TYR A 296 -10.85 -7.35 6.31
CA TYR A 296 -11.89 -6.84 5.41
C TYR A 296 -13.32 -6.99 5.95
N LEU A 297 -13.46 -7.39 7.22
CA LEU A 297 -14.76 -7.51 7.86
C LEU A 297 -15.27 -6.15 8.29
N ARG A 298 -16.61 -5.98 8.26
CA ARG A 298 -17.26 -4.81 8.82
C ARG A 298 -17.02 -4.74 10.32
N VAL A 299 -16.69 -3.56 10.80
CA VAL A 299 -16.49 -3.29 12.21
C VAL A 299 -17.76 -2.68 12.79
N ASP A 300 -18.28 -3.30 13.84
CA ASP A 300 -19.48 -2.88 14.56
C ASP A 300 -19.11 -2.45 15.99
N ASN A 301 -19.80 -1.42 16.49
CA ASN A 301 -19.71 -0.91 17.84
C ASN A 301 -18.27 -0.58 18.29
N ASP A 302 -17.52 0.13 17.46
CA ASP A 302 -16.13 0.48 17.73
C ASP A 302 -15.72 1.82 17.13
N TYR A 303 -14.65 2.40 17.67
CA TYR A 303 -14.07 3.68 17.26
C TYR A 303 -12.82 3.44 16.44
N ARG A 304 -12.84 3.78 15.17
CA ARG A 304 -11.80 3.41 14.20
C ARG A 304 -11.23 4.59 13.43
N GLN A 305 -9.93 4.54 13.18
CA GLN A 305 -9.25 5.51 12.34
C GLN A 305 -9.47 5.16 10.86
N SER A 306 -9.92 6.14 10.10
CA SER A 306 -10.10 6.02 8.65
C SER A 306 -8.77 6.01 7.90
N GLN A 307 -8.81 5.70 6.60
CA GLN A 307 -7.69 5.82 5.68
C GLN A 307 -7.20 7.27 5.47
N TRP A 308 -8.00 8.26 5.90
CA TRP A 308 -7.64 9.69 5.84
C TRP A 308 -7.00 10.20 7.14
N GLY A 309 -6.98 9.36 8.20
CA GLY A 309 -6.44 9.71 9.50
C GLY A 309 -7.48 10.18 10.52
N ASP A 310 -8.72 10.41 10.12
CA ASP A 310 -9.82 10.81 11.00
C ASP A 310 -10.43 9.61 11.74
N TRP A 311 -10.95 9.86 12.94
CA TRP A 311 -11.53 8.83 13.78
C TRP A 311 -13.05 8.92 13.82
N TYR A 312 -13.72 7.81 13.54
CA TYR A 312 -15.19 7.71 13.51
C TYR A 312 -15.70 6.60 14.40
N MET A 313 -16.87 6.82 14.96
CA MET A 313 -17.58 5.82 15.73
C MET A 313 -18.57 5.08 14.84
N PHE A 314 -18.56 3.75 14.94
CA PHE A 314 -19.49 2.88 14.23
C PHE A 314 -20.37 2.17 15.26
N GLY A 315 -21.67 2.17 15.02
CA GLY A 315 -22.67 1.59 15.93
C GLY A 315 -22.74 0.06 15.87
N PRO A 316 -23.65 -0.55 16.64
CA PRO A 316 -23.81 -2.00 16.67
C PRO A 316 -24.32 -2.61 15.36
N ASP A 317 -24.82 -1.80 14.45
CA ASP A 317 -25.21 -2.18 13.08
C ASP A 317 -24.13 -1.83 12.04
N GLY A 318 -22.96 -1.39 12.49
CA GLY A 318 -21.82 -0.99 11.68
C GLY A 318 -21.94 0.39 11.02
N ARG A 319 -23.07 1.09 11.18
CA ARG A 319 -23.24 2.42 10.60
C ARG A 319 -22.48 3.47 11.38
N ILE A 320 -21.96 4.47 10.66
CA ILE A 320 -21.33 5.62 11.29
C ILE A 320 -22.31 6.36 12.21
N ILE A 321 -21.83 6.76 13.37
CA ILE A 321 -22.65 7.44 14.40
C ILE A 321 -22.60 8.95 14.22
N SER A 322 -23.73 9.62 14.48
CA SER A 322 -23.83 11.07 14.67
C SER A 322 -24.77 11.39 15.84
N GLY A 323 -24.61 12.59 16.42
CA GLY A 323 -25.37 13.02 17.60
C GLY A 323 -24.81 12.42 18.90
N VAL A 324 -25.66 12.34 19.92
CA VAL A 324 -25.28 11.84 21.25
C VAL A 324 -25.09 10.31 21.22
N TRP A 325 -23.97 9.86 21.75
CA TRP A 325 -23.65 8.44 21.84
C TRP A 325 -23.02 8.06 23.18
N ASN A 326 -23.51 6.95 23.76
CA ASN A 326 -22.94 6.41 24.99
C ASN A 326 -21.96 5.27 24.68
N TRP A 327 -20.71 5.40 25.14
CA TRP A 327 -19.65 4.44 24.90
C TRP A 327 -18.75 4.30 26.11
N TYR A 328 -18.54 3.07 26.57
CA TYR A 328 -17.81 2.75 27.81
C TYR A 328 -18.23 3.60 29.03
N GLY A 329 -19.53 3.81 29.22
CA GLY A 329 -20.10 4.52 30.37
C GLY A 329 -19.94 6.03 30.34
N LYS A 330 -19.50 6.62 29.23
CA LYS A 330 -19.41 8.05 28.98
C LYS A 330 -20.28 8.45 27.82
N THR A 331 -20.75 9.69 27.84
CA THR A 331 -21.55 10.28 26.78
C THR A 331 -20.69 11.15 25.89
N TYR A 332 -20.76 10.96 24.60
CA TYR A 332 -20.05 11.70 23.56
C TYR A 332 -21.04 12.31 22.58
N TYR A 333 -20.59 13.29 21.82
CA TYR A 333 -21.34 13.86 20.70
C TYR A 333 -20.51 13.81 19.44
N PHE A 334 -21.10 13.28 18.38
CA PHE A 334 -20.51 13.23 17.05
C PHE A 334 -21.26 14.22 16.14
N ASP A 335 -20.53 15.16 15.54
CA ASP A 335 -21.12 16.19 14.70
C ASP A 335 -21.87 15.57 13.50
N PRO A 336 -23.14 15.93 13.26
CA PRO A 336 -23.95 15.27 12.23
C PRO A 336 -23.52 15.56 10.79
N ARG A 337 -22.63 16.53 10.55
CA ARG A 337 -22.12 16.85 9.21
C ARG A 337 -20.77 16.22 8.95
N THR A 338 -19.91 16.20 9.97
CA THR A 338 -18.55 15.70 9.84
C THR A 338 -18.38 14.30 10.42
N TYR A 339 -19.28 13.83 11.25
CA TYR A 339 -19.24 12.59 12.04
C TYR A 339 -18.05 12.53 13.03
N LEU A 340 -17.33 13.63 13.19
CA LEU A 340 -16.22 13.71 14.12
C LEU A 340 -16.72 13.93 15.55
N LYS A 341 -15.99 13.36 16.49
CA LYS A 341 -16.26 13.55 17.91
C LYS A 341 -16.00 15.00 18.31
N VAL A 342 -16.98 15.62 18.96
CA VAL A 342 -16.84 16.98 19.48
C VAL A 342 -15.99 16.99 20.75
N THR A 343 -15.00 17.88 20.79
CA THR A 343 -14.10 18.06 21.94
C THR A 343 -13.93 19.54 22.25
N ASN A 344 -13.77 19.89 23.54
CA ASN A 344 -13.59 21.25 24.03
C ASN A 344 -14.65 22.25 23.51
N ALA A 345 -15.88 21.80 23.34
CA ALA A 345 -16.94 22.60 22.72
C ALA A 345 -18.31 22.25 23.25
N TRP A 346 -19.24 23.19 23.05
CA TRP A 346 -20.67 23.00 23.27
C TRP A 346 -21.32 22.34 22.06
N ALA A 347 -22.08 21.31 22.31
CA ALA A 347 -22.95 20.69 21.32
C ALA A 347 -24.20 20.14 22.00
N ASP A 348 -25.35 20.23 21.34
CA ASP A 348 -26.64 19.77 21.86
C ASP A 348 -26.95 20.30 23.30
N GLY A 349 -26.55 21.54 23.60
CA GLY A 349 -26.78 22.18 24.89
C GLY A 349 -25.86 21.70 26.03
N GLU A 350 -24.90 20.82 25.76
CA GLU A 350 -23.97 20.24 26.72
C GLU A 350 -22.51 20.56 26.38
N TYR A 351 -21.65 20.62 27.39
CA TYR A 351 -20.21 20.79 27.16
C TYR A 351 -19.48 19.44 27.09
N TYR A 352 -18.70 19.25 26.06
CA TYR A 352 -17.84 18.07 25.85
C TYR A 352 -16.38 18.48 26.06
N GLY A 353 -15.73 17.83 27.04
CA GLY A 353 -14.35 18.16 27.42
C GLY A 353 -13.30 17.73 26.39
N TYR A 354 -12.03 17.85 26.73
CA TYR A 354 -10.92 17.53 25.83
C TYR A 354 -10.88 16.06 25.38
N THR A 355 -11.46 15.14 26.16
CA THR A 355 -11.59 13.72 25.77
C THR A 355 -12.81 13.49 24.87
N GLY A 356 -13.66 14.51 24.69
CA GLY A 356 -14.95 14.40 24.05
C GLY A 356 -16.06 13.87 24.94
N ALA A 357 -15.76 13.46 26.18
CA ALA A 357 -16.79 13.05 27.13
C ALA A 357 -17.56 14.27 27.61
N ARG A 358 -18.89 14.12 27.72
CA ARG A 358 -19.77 15.14 28.31
C ARG A 358 -19.35 15.42 29.75
N ILE A 359 -19.32 16.68 30.11
CA ILE A 359 -19.09 17.17 31.48
C ILE A 359 -20.40 17.71 32.02
N ASP A 360 -21.04 16.93 32.86
CA ASP A 360 -22.33 17.30 33.46
C ASP A 360 -22.13 18.49 34.41
N GLY A 361 -22.90 19.57 34.22
CA GLY A 361 -22.87 20.73 35.08
C GLY A 361 -21.48 21.39 35.15
N PHE A 362 -20.78 21.54 34.01
CA PHE A 362 -19.44 22.13 33.97
C PHE A 362 -19.37 23.45 34.74
N ASP A 363 -18.62 23.46 35.85
CA ASP A 363 -18.36 24.63 36.64
C ASP A 363 -16.98 25.20 36.27
N TYR A 364 -16.97 26.49 35.89
CA TYR A 364 -15.76 27.23 35.56
C TYR A 364 -14.89 27.59 36.78
N LYS A 365 -15.33 27.34 38.03
CA LYS A 365 -14.56 27.59 39.23
C LYS A 365 -13.52 26.52 39.47
N ASN A 366 -12.31 26.93 39.87
CA ASN A 366 -11.16 26.03 40.07
C ASN A 366 -10.92 25.07 38.88
N ALA A 367 -11.28 25.48 37.69
CA ALA A 367 -11.28 24.63 36.50
C ALA A 367 -10.00 24.80 35.66
N THR A 368 -9.61 23.73 34.99
CA THR A 368 -8.64 23.76 33.90
C THR A 368 -9.31 23.20 32.67
N TYR A 369 -9.45 23.98 31.62
CA TYR A 369 -10.17 23.61 30.41
C TYR A 369 -9.55 24.25 29.18
N LEU A 370 -9.91 23.75 28.01
CA LEU A 370 -9.46 24.27 26.73
C LEU A 370 -10.62 24.89 25.96
N VAL A 371 -10.38 26.04 25.32
CA VAL A 371 -11.26 26.66 24.33
C VAL A 371 -10.43 26.91 23.10
N ASP A 372 -10.80 26.35 21.95
CA ASP A 372 -10.01 26.43 20.71
C ASP A 372 -8.52 26.09 20.91
N SER A 373 -8.25 25.08 21.72
CA SER A 373 -6.92 24.66 22.18
C SER A 373 -6.14 25.69 23.01
N VAL A 374 -6.77 26.76 23.46
CA VAL A 374 -6.19 27.72 24.40
C VAL A 374 -6.49 27.26 25.81
N LEU A 375 -5.43 27.08 26.61
CA LEU A 375 -5.56 26.68 28.01
C LEU A 375 -6.13 27.82 28.86
N HIS A 376 -7.17 27.52 29.61
CA HIS A 376 -7.78 28.40 30.61
C HIS A 376 -7.67 27.73 31.99
N LYS A 377 -7.26 28.48 32.99
CA LYS A 377 -7.30 28.07 34.41
C LYS A 377 -7.98 29.12 35.21
N THR A 378 -8.86 28.71 36.10
CA THR A 378 -9.66 29.62 36.94
C THR A 378 -9.48 29.30 38.41
N ASP A 379 -9.77 30.31 39.24
CA ASP A 379 -9.83 30.18 40.70
C ASP A 379 -11.24 29.84 41.22
N GLU A 380 -11.43 29.86 42.52
CA GLU A 380 -12.70 29.60 43.21
C GLU A 380 -13.83 30.58 42.79
N GLN A 381 -13.48 31.73 42.30
CA GLN A 381 -14.41 32.77 41.83
C GLN A 381 -14.65 32.66 40.30
N GLY A 382 -13.97 31.74 39.59
CA GLY A 382 -14.03 31.61 38.15
C GLY A 382 -13.19 32.64 37.39
N GLN A 383 -12.27 33.35 38.05
CA GLN A 383 -11.36 34.29 37.40
C GLN A 383 -10.15 33.57 36.80
N LEU A 384 -9.69 34.06 35.64
CA LEU A 384 -8.53 33.48 34.97
C LEU A 384 -7.23 33.65 35.77
N THR A 385 -6.51 32.57 36.03
CA THR A 385 -5.27 32.57 36.84
C THR A 385 -4.01 32.39 36.01
N ASN A 386 -4.09 31.82 34.79
CA ASN A 386 -2.95 31.63 33.92
C ASN A 386 -2.67 32.84 33.02
N ILE A 387 -2.50 33.99 33.64
CA ILE A 387 -2.18 35.24 32.92
C ILE A 387 -0.72 35.18 32.44
N PHE A 388 -0.52 35.44 31.15
CA PHE A 388 0.80 35.49 30.55
C PHE A 388 1.62 36.69 31.00
N ASN A 389 2.83 36.44 31.48
CA ASN A 389 3.76 37.48 31.89
C ASN A 389 5.14 37.23 31.26
N SER A 390 5.48 37.97 30.22
CA SER A 390 6.74 37.88 29.48
C SER A 390 8.01 38.14 30.32
N LYS A 391 7.88 38.57 31.56
CA LYS A 391 8.98 38.83 32.49
C LYS A 391 9.09 37.77 33.61
N LYS A 392 8.22 36.78 33.60
CA LYS A 392 8.17 35.72 34.65
C LYS A 392 9.47 34.93 34.75
N PHE A 393 10.07 34.66 33.58
CA PHE A 393 11.33 33.89 33.46
C PHE A 393 12.38 34.70 32.71
N PRO A 394 13.19 35.55 33.38
CA PRO A 394 14.07 36.51 32.69
C PRO A 394 15.19 35.81 31.86
N ASN A 395 15.51 34.55 32.14
CA ASN A 395 16.50 33.76 31.42
C ASN A 395 15.88 32.94 30.28
N LEU A 396 14.61 33.11 30.00
CA LEU A 396 13.87 32.41 28.95
C LEU A 396 13.27 33.43 27.98
N ALA A 397 13.35 33.17 26.70
CA ALA A 397 12.65 33.96 25.72
C ALA A 397 11.14 33.79 25.90
N SER A 398 10.37 34.85 25.61
CA SER A 398 8.91 34.82 25.66
C SER A 398 8.30 35.11 24.30
N LEU A 399 7.29 34.34 23.93
CA LEU A 399 6.54 34.46 22.69
C LEU A 399 5.07 34.64 22.97
N SER A 400 4.46 35.68 22.42
CA SER A 400 3.00 35.79 22.44
C SER A 400 2.41 35.93 21.06
N VAL A 401 1.19 35.41 20.91
CA VAL A 401 0.33 35.65 19.76
C VAL A 401 -1.03 36.18 20.19
N ASP A 402 -1.53 37.15 19.46
CA ASP A 402 -2.83 37.77 19.75
C ASP A 402 -3.69 37.82 18.48
N GLY A 403 -4.90 37.25 18.57
CA GLY A 403 -5.86 37.22 17.46
C GLY A 403 -6.94 36.15 17.65
N ASP A 404 -7.88 36.11 16.72
CA ASP A 404 -8.92 35.09 16.70
C ASP A 404 -8.37 33.72 16.23
N LEU A 405 -8.38 32.74 17.13
CA LEU A 405 -7.96 31.36 16.86
C LEU A 405 -9.16 30.41 16.73
N SER A 406 -10.40 30.89 16.74
CA SER A 406 -11.59 30.06 16.59
C SER A 406 -11.55 29.28 15.30
N GLY A 407 -11.78 27.94 15.37
CA GLY A 407 -11.72 27.04 14.24
C GLY A 407 -10.34 26.92 13.59
N ILE A 408 -9.25 27.14 14.34
CA ILE A 408 -7.89 26.82 13.90
C ILE A 408 -7.74 25.31 13.73
N THR A 409 -7.14 24.88 12.62
CA THR A 409 -6.86 23.46 12.33
C THR A 409 -5.50 23.30 11.66
N LYS A 410 -5.18 22.09 11.23
CA LYS A 410 -4.02 21.80 10.38
C LYS A 410 -4.07 22.51 9.03
N ASP A 411 -5.29 22.70 8.49
CA ASP A 411 -5.51 23.29 7.16
C ASP A 411 -6.04 24.71 7.24
N ASN A 412 -6.81 25.03 8.29
CA ASN A 412 -7.32 26.38 8.51
C ASN A 412 -6.35 27.22 9.35
N LYS A 413 -5.52 28.01 8.66
CA LYS A 413 -4.60 28.97 9.29
C LYS A 413 -5.32 30.26 9.72
N LYS A 414 -4.85 30.86 10.82
CA LYS A 414 -5.31 32.15 11.32
C LYS A 414 -4.22 33.21 11.19
N VAL A 415 -4.61 34.47 11.11
CA VAL A 415 -3.70 35.62 11.10
C VAL A 415 -3.68 36.23 12.50
N VAL A 416 -2.49 36.38 13.06
CA VAL A 416 -2.29 36.86 14.44
C VAL A 416 -1.17 37.90 14.48
N LYS A 417 -1.19 38.76 15.51
CA LYS A 417 -0.01 39.49 15.91
C LYS A 417 0.97 38.54 16.59
N PHE A 418 2.25 38.72 16.36
CA PHE A 418 3.31 37.90 16.91
C PHE A 418 4.33 38.79 17.59
N LYS A 419 4.69 38.47 18.81
CA LYS A 419 5.73 39.18 19.58
C LYS A 419 6.66 38.20 20.22
N LEU A 420 7.96 38.29 19.90
CA LEU A 420 9.04 37.53 20.51
C LEU A 420 9.95 38.49 21.29
N THR A 421 10.13 38.24 22.57
CA THR A 421 11.12 38.92 23.43
C THR A 421 12.23 37.92 23.73
N GLN A 422 13.45 38.24 23.34
CA GLN A 422 14.62 37.39 23.57
C GLN A 422 15.21 37.62 24.96
N THR A 423 16.13 36.74 25.37
CA THR A 423 16.77 36.80 26.69
C THR A 423 17.65 38.03 26.91
N ASP A 424 18.12 38.67 25.82
CA ASP A 424 18.85 39.95 25.87
C ASP A 424 17.91 41.15 25.94
N GLY A 425 16.62 40.94 26.02
CA GLY A 425 15.58 42.00 26.05
C GLY A 425 15.19 42.56 24.69
N SER A 426 15.83 42.11 23.61
CA SER A 426 15.44 42.51 22.26
C SER A 426 14.04 42.01 21.92
N GLN A 427 13.26 42.84 21.22
CA GLN A 427 11.86 42.54 20.87
C GLN A 427 11.70 42.52 19.35
N LEU A 428 10.90 41.56 18.90
CA LEU A 428 10.47 41.42 17.51
C LEU A 428 8.95 41.41 17.48
N ASP A 429 8.37 42.41 16.84
CA ASP A 429 6.95 42.45 16.53
C ASP A 429 6.73 42.13 15.04
N ALA A 430 5.75 41.29 14.76
CA ALA A 430 5.43 40.83 13.43
C ALA A 430 3.95 40.46 13.29
N TRP A 431 3.50 40.27 12.07
CA TRP A 431 2.31 39.50 11.76
C TRP A 431 2.67 38.07 11.46
N ALA A 432 1.79 37.14 11.78
CA ALA A 432 2.03 35.73 11.52
C ALA A 432 0.77 35.03 11.02
N THR A 433 0.99 33.99 10.21
CA THR A 433 -0.01 32.94 10.09
C THR A 433 0.34 31.82 11.07
N ILE A 434 -0.66 31.34 11.78
CA ILE A 434 -0.55 30.22 12.72
C ILE A 434 -1.57 29.15 12.36
N LYS A 435 -1.16 27.87 12.40
CA LYS A 435 -2.02 26.71 12.25
C LYS A 435 -1.49 25.56 13.07
N TRP A 436 -2.31 24.53 13.36
CA TRP A 436 -1.80 23.35 14.03
C TRP A 436 -0.73 22.64 13.22
N GLN A 437 0.20 21.98 13.92
CA GLN A 437 1.30 21.21 13.37
C GLN A 437 1.42 19.86 14.12
N GLY A 438 1.68 18.83 13.39
CA GLY A 438 1.85 17.46 13.89
C GLY A 438 0.82 16.50 13.28
N ASN A 439 0.93 15.23 13.63
CA ASN A 439 -0.03 14.17 13.33
C ASN A 439 -0.52 13.59 14.66
N SER A 440 0.13 12.54 15.20
CA SER A 440 -0.19 11.95 16.50
C SER A 440 -0.14 12.96 17.64
N SER A 441 0.76 13.96 17.59
CA SER A 441 0.85 15.02 18.59
C SER A 441 -0.40 15.91 18.69
N LEU A 442 -1.27 15.90 17.69
CA LEU A 442 -2.56 16.60 17.75
C LEU A 442 -3.60 15.89 18.64
N ALA A 443 -3.36 14.63 19.04
CA ALA A 443 -4.16 13.99 20.08
C ALA A 443 -4.07 14.68 21.43
N TRP A 444 -2.96 15.36 21.70
CA TRP A 444 -2.68 15.95 23.00
C TRP A 444 -3.34 17.31 23.20
N PRO A 445 -3.69 17.68 24.44
CA PRO A 445 -4.28 18.99 24.73
C PRO A 445 -3.37 20.15 24.33
N LYS A 446 -2.06 19.99 24.51
CA LYS A 446 -1.05 20.99 24.19
C LYS A 446 -0.60 20.84 22.73
N LYS A 447 -1.17 21.63 21.86
CA LYS A 447 -0.94 21.56 20.41
C LYS A 447 0.41 22.14 20.02
N GLY A 448 1.02 21.56 18.97
CA GLY A 448 2.09 22.21 18.23
C GLY A 448 1.53 23.14 17.14
N TYR A 449 2.31 24.17 16.75
CA TYR A 449 1.88 25.14 15.76
C TYR A 449 2.92 25.30 14.66
N ARG A 450 2.43 25.55 13.44
CA ARG A 450 3.19 26.05 12.31
C ARG A 450 3.03 27.54 12.20
N ILE A 451 4.14 28.29 12.22
CA ILE A 451 4.16 29.74 12.19
C ILE A 451 4.90 30.24 10.94
N LYS A 452 4.32 31.23 10.25
CA LYS A 452 5.03 31.95 9.17
C LYS A 452 4.94 33.45 9.43
N LEU A 453 6.09 34.14 9.46
CA LEU A 453 6.20 35.56 9.81
C LEU A 453 6.10 36.46 8.59
N PHE A 454 5.45 37.57 8.78
CA PHE A 454 5.25 38.64 7.79
C PHE A 454 5.43 40.02 8.43
N LYS A 455 5.78 41.04 7.60
CA LYS A 455 5.95 42.41 8.05
C LYS A 455 4.64 43.17 8.12
N ASP A 456 3.60 42.71 7.46
CA ASP A 456 2.30 43.34 7.30
C ASP A 456 1.16 42.35 7.52
N GLN A 457 -0.01 42.85 7.89
CA GLN A 457 -1.23 42.08 8.17
C GLN A 457 -1.78 41.40 6.90
N GLU A 458 -1.59 42.03 5.76
CA GLU A 458 -2.02 41.53 4.45
C GLU A 458 -1.15 40.37 3.97
N LEU A 459 -0.09 40.02 4.72
CA LEU A 459 0.83 38.90 4.45
C LEU A 459 1.58 39.02 3.12
N THR A 460 1.83 40.22 2.65
CA THR A 460 2.46 40.52 1.36
C THR A 460 3.98 40.39 1.43
N LYS A 461 4.58 40.77 2.57
CA LYS A 461 6.04 40.78 2.75
C LYS A 461 6.49 39.80 3.82
N LYS A 462 7.17 38.73 3.40
CA LYS A 462 7.80 37.76 4.33
C LYS A 462 8.76 38.47 5.27
N TYR A 463 8.68 38.16 6.56
CA TYR A 463 9.66 38.63 7.54
C TYR A 463 10.59 37.50 7.92
N LYS A 464 11.81 37.51 7.37
CA LYS A 464 12.82 36.49 7.61
C LYS A 464 13.70 36.92 8.78
N ILE A 465 13.80 36.05 9.76
CA ILE A 465 14.67 36.21 10.93
C ILE A 465 15.59 35.00 11.06
N GLU A 466 16.65 35.11 11.78
CA GLU A 466 17.53 34.05 12.18
C GLU A 466 17.41 33.83 13.69
N LEU A 467 17.12 32.61 14.12
CA LEU A 467 17.20 32.24 15.54
C LEU A 467 18.64 31.85 15.87
N PRO A 468 19.06 32.01 17.15
CA PRO A 468 20.39 31.61 17.58
C PRO A 468 20.73 30.16 17.17
N GLY A 469 21.89 29.99 16.54
CA GLY A 469 22.43 28.68 16.15
C GLY A 469 21.75 28.02 14.93
N THR A 470 20.88 28.71 14.20
CA THR A 470 20.23 28.12 13.00
C THR A 470 21.02 28.27 11.73
N GLY A 471 21.90 29.28 11.63
CA GLY A 471 22.81 29.51 10.50
C GLY A 471 22.16 30.03 9.22
N TYR A 472 20.85 30.37 9.25
CA TYR A 472 20.15 30.95 8.10
C TYR A 472 18.89 31.73 8.51
N LYS A 473 18.44 32.64 7.63
CA LYS A 473 17.22 33.41 7.83
C LYS A 473 16.02 32.76 7.17
N THR A 474 14.97 32.50 7.97
CA THR A 474 13.69 31.99 7.50
C THR A 474 12.53 32.79 8.07
N ASN A 475 11.37 32.71 7.44
CA ASN A 475 10.10 33.20 8.00
C ASN A 475 9.22 32.05 8.50
N SER A 476 9.73 30.83 8.58
CA SER A 476 8.96 29.59 8.68
C SER A 476 9.45 28.80 9.88
N PHE A 477 8.60 28.63 10.89
CA PHE A 477 8.95 28.03 12.18
C PHE A 477 7.90 27.01 12.61
N ASN A 478 8.34 26.00 13.38
CA ASN A 478 7.47 25.21 14.23
C ASN A 478 7.53 25.74 15.65
N LEU A 479 6.43 25.68 16.34
CA LEU A 479 6.32 25.88 17.77
C LEU A 479 5.86 24.55 18.37
N LYS A 480 6.82 23.77 18.89
CA LYS A 480 6.60 22.43 19.41
C LYS A 480 6.09 22.48 20.83
N GLY A 481 4.97 21.81 21.10
CA GLY A 481 4.39 21.70 22.44
C GLY A 481 5.08 20.66 23.32
N CYS A 482 5.75 19.68 22.74
CA CYS A 482 6.51 18.62 23.41
C CYS A 482 5.75 17.96 24.57
N PHE A 483 4.46 17.64 24.38
CA PHE A 483 3.60 17.18 25.47
C PHE A 483 4.02 15.84 26.07
N THR A 484 4.48 14.92 25.21
CA THR A 484 4.92 13.58 25.61
C THR A 484 6.39 13.51 26.07
N ASP A 485 7.15 14.56 25.81
CA ASP A 485 8.54 14.68 26.24
C ASP A 485 8.61 15.42 27.59
N PRO A 486 8.88 14.74 28.71
CA PRO A 486 8.95 15.36 30.03
C PRO A 486 10.07 16.39 30.16
N THR A 487 11.11 16.33 29.31
CA THR A 487 12.20 17.32 29.26
C THR A 487 11.85 18.52 28.41
N MET A 488 10.84 18.39 27.54
CA MET A 488 10.42 19.37 26.52
C MET A 488 11.54 19.80 25.58
N SER A 489 12.56 18.99 25.40
CA SER A 489 13.78 19.37 24.68
C SER A 489 14.39 18.27 23.82
N LEU A 490 13.87 17.03 23.87
CA LEU A 490 14.46 15.88 23.16
C LEU A 490 14.72 16.18 21.69
N ASN A 491 13.72 16.70 20.95
CA ASN A 491 13.88 16.98 19.54
C ASN A 491 15.04 17.93 19.26
N ILE A 492 15.11 19.06 19.97
CA ILE A 492 16.11 20.10 19.70
C ILE A 492 17.52 19.70 20.21
N VAL A 493 17.59 19.01 21.36
CA VAL A 493 18.86 18.54 21.91
C VAL A 493 19.46 17.45 21.03
N ASN A 494 18.66 16.48 20.59
CA ASN A 494 19.11 15.43 19.69
C ASN A 494 19.52 15.97 18.32
N SER A 495 18.79 16.96 17.79
CA SER A 495 19.16 17.63 16.54
C SER A 495 20.52 18.35 16.66
N ARG A 496 20.77 19.03 17.79
CA ARG A 496 22.06 19.66 18.08
C ARG A 496 23.17 18.62 18.22
N LEU A 497 22.88 17.54 18.95
CA LEU A 497 23.86 16.45 19.16
C LEU A 497 24.24 15.81 17.82
N PHE A 498 23.24 15.54 16.93
CA PHE A 498 23.53 14.99 15.61
C PHE A 498 24.31 15.98 14.72
N ALA A 499 24.06 17.29 14.85
CA ALA A 499 24.85 18.30 14.17
C ALA A 499 26.32 18.25 14.57
N GLU A 500 26.63 18.08 15.87
CA GLU A 500 28.00 17.93 16.37
C GLU A 500 28.63 16.59 15.93
N VAL A 501 27.88 15.49 15.91
CA VAL A 501 28.32 14.20 15.33
C VAL A 501 28.73 14.41 13.85
N THR A 502 27.83 15.02 13.05
CA THR A 502 28.10 15.30 11.64
C THR A 502 29.34 16.19 11.48
N LYS A 503 29.49 17.25 12.29
CA LYS A 503 30.62 18.17 12.25
C LYS A 503 31.97 17.48 12.53
N SER A 504 31.95 16.44 13.35
CA SER A 504 33.16 15.66 13.68
C SER A 504 33.50 14.58 12.64
N ARG A 505 32.65 14.37 11.62
CA ARG A 505 32.77 13.30 10.63
C ARG A 505 34.06 13.43 9.81
N PRO A 506 34.87 12.38 9.69
CA PRO A 506 35.96 12.33 8.73
C PRO A 506 35.43 12.49 7.28
N GLY A 507 36.09 13.30 6.48
CA GLY A 507 35.69 13.53 5.09
C GLY A 507 34.45 14.42 4.89
N LEU A 508 33.94 15.09 5.93
CA LEU A 508 32.78 15.97 5.87
C LEU A 508 32.86 17.01 4.74
N LYS A 509 34.06 17.49 4.41
CA LYS A 509 34.29 18.47 3.33
C LYS A 509 33.79 18.02 1.96
N ASP A 510 33.70 16.70 1.74
CA ASP A 510 33.29 16.09 0.49
C ASP A 510 31.77 15.76 0.49
N SER A 511 31.12 15.85 1.66
CA SER A 511 29.68 15.66 1.82
C SER A 511 28.90 16.95 1.51
N ILE A 512 27.73 16.80 0.90
CA ILE A 512 26.82 17.94 0.65
C ILE A 512 26.35 18.59 1.95
N VAL A 513 26.32 17.84 3.06
CA VAL A 513 25.86 18.31 4.38
C VAL A 513 26.75 19.41 4.95
N ASN A 514 28.04 19.42 4.59
CA ASN A 514 28.96 20.49 4.99
C ASN A 514 28.53 21.90 4.54
N LYS A 515 27.76 21.99 3.46
CA LYS A 515 27.25 23.25 2.90
C LYS A 515 25.83 23.59 3.37
N MET A 516 25.25 22.77 4.21
CA MET A 516 23.90 22.96 4.74
C MET A 516 23.94 23.72 6.07
N PRO A 517 23.05 24.70 6.30
CA PRO A 517 22.94 25.38 7.58
C PRO A 517 22.79 24.36 8.74
N ASN A 518 23.51 24.59 9.82
CA ASN A 518 23.50 23.71 11.00
C ASN A 518 23.59 22.21 10.65
N TYR A 519 24.38 21.85 9.61
CA TYR A 519 24.53 20.47 9.12
C TYR A 519 23.19 19.78 8.86
N ALA A 520 22.26 20.52 8.24
CA ALA A 520 20.90 20.06 7.92
C ALA A 520 20.00 19.78 9.13
N GLN A 521 20.40 20.12 10.33
CA GLN A 521 19.60 19.91 11.53
C GLN A 521 18.77 21.14 11.88
N VAL A 522 17.53 20.92 12.28
CA VAL A 522 16.68 21.97 12.87
C VAL A 522 17.32 22.50 14.14
N ASN A 523 17.12 23.76 14.45
CA ASN A 523 17.55 24.35 15.68
C ASN A 523 16.56 25.42 16.14
N GLY A 524 16.57 25.79 17.41
CA GLY A 524 15.61 26.71 17.96
C GLY A 524 15.90 27.07 19.40
N ILE A 525 14.95 27.76 20.01
CA ILE A 525 15.04 28.24 21.39
C ILE A 525 13.80 27.84 22.19
N PRO A 526 13.96 27.51 23.47
CA PRO A 526 12.83 27.37 24.37
C PRO A 526 12.18 28.74 24.60
N VAL A 527 10.86 28.76 24.65
CA VAL A 527 10.08 29.98 24.86
C VAL A 527 8.92 29.73 25.82
N GLU A 528 8.64 30.68 26.71
CA GLU A 528 7.36 30.73 27.38
C GLU A 528 6.32 31.27 26.38
N PHE A 529 5.21 30.57 26.20
CA PHE A 529 4.25 30.88 25.16
C PHE A 529 2.94 31.39 25.72
N GLY A 530 2.46 32.50 25.18
CA GLY A 530 1.18 33.11 25.50
C GLY A 530 0.26 33.24 24.29
N ILE A 531 -1.02 33.00 24.49
CA ILE A 531 -2.09 33.23 23.50
C ILE A 531 -3.14 34.14 24.10
N ASN A 532 -3.41 35.28 23.46
CA ASN A 532 -4.43 36.23 23.89
C ASN A 532 -4.30 36.58 25.39
N GLY A 533 -3.07 36.81 25.86
CA GLY A 533 -2.76 37.11 27.23
C GLY A 533 -2.83 35.96 28.23
N LEU A 534 -3.03 34.70 27.79
CA LEU A 534 -3.05 33.52 28.64
C LEU A 534 -1.81 32.64 28.42
N ASP A 535 -1.17 32.28 29.53
CA ASP A 535 0.04 31.40 29.56
C ASP A 535 -0.29 29.97 29.15
N GLN A 536 0.37 29.49 28.11
CA GLN A 536 0.25 28.13 27.57
C GLN A 536 1.44 27.25 28.02
N GLY A 537 2.36 27.81 28.79
CA GLY A 537 3.55 27.12 29.30
C GLY A 537 4.73 27.12 28.31
N LEU A 538 5.66 26.22 28.57
CA LEU A 538 6.92 26.12 27.84
C LEU A 538 6.73 25.46 26.48
N TYR A 539 7.32 26.04 25.43
CA TYR A 539 7.36 25.55 24.07
C TYR A 539 8.78 25.63 23.49
N VAL A 540 9.02 25.03 22.36
CA VAL A 540 10.25 25.21 21.57
C VAL A 540 9.91 25.88 20.25
N LEU A 541 10.43 27.09 20.01
CA LEU A 541 10.37 27.74 18.69
C LEU A 541 11.59 27.28 17.89
N GLU A 542 11.37 26.49 16.86
CA GLU A 542 12.41 25.91 16.01
C GLU A 542 12.21 26.21 14.54
N THR A 543 13.29 26.13 13.75
CA THR A 543 13.21 26.19 12.29
C THR A 543 12.45 25.00 11.73
N TYR A 544 11.80 25.23 10.60
CA TYR A 544 11.15 24.14 9.86
C TYR A 544 12.13 23.47 8.89
N HIS A 545 11.94 22.20 8.63
CA HIS A 545 12.65 21.46 7.59
C HIS A 545 12.19 21.93 6.20
N GLU A 546 12.79 22.99 5.70
CA GLU A 546 12.48 23.59 4.39
C GLU A 546 13.71 23.50 3.45
N ASP A 547 13.48 23.75 2.15
CA ASP A 547 14.51 23.72 1.11
C ASP A 547 15.81 24.43 1.48
N LYS A 548 15.72 25.55 2.22
CA LYS A 548 16.87 26.34 2.66
C LYS A 548 17.73 25.64 3.71
N LEU A 549 17.11 24.85 4.60
CA LEU A 549 17.87 24.05 5.58
C LEU A 549 18.81 23.06 4.88
N TYR A 550 18.38 22.57 3.72
CA TYR A 550 19.13 21.62 2.91
C TYR A 550 19.95 22.30 1.79
N ASN A 551 20.02 23.64 1.77
CA ASN A 551 20.69 24.41 0.73
C ASN A 551 20.27 23.99 -0.69
N LEU A 552 18.97 23.76 -0.88
CA LEU A 552 18.34 23.34 -2.12
C LEU A 552 17.57 24.51 -2.77
N ASN A 553 17.25 24.33 -4.05
CA ASN A 553 16.37 25.19 -4.81
C ASN A 553 15.13 24.40 -5.24
N ASP A 554 14.00 24.65 -4.61
CA ASP A 554 12.73 23.94 -4.83
C ASP A 554 12.17 24.02 -6.26
N LYS A 555 12.70 24.93 -7.08
CA LYS A 555 12.35 25.06 -8.51
C LYS A 555 13.11 24.08 -9.41
N LYS A 556 14.15 23.43 -8.90
CA LYS A 556 14.96 22.46 -9.64
C LYS A 556 14.53 21.04 -9.29
N THR A 557 14.15 20.26 -10.28
CA THR A 557 13.73 18.84 -10.09
C THR A 557 14.86 17.91 -9.65
N ASN A 558 16.11 18.33 -9.82
CA ASN A 558 17.31 17.61 -9.39
C ASN A 558 17.81 18.03 -7.99
N ASN A 559 17.06 18.86 -7.27
CA ASN A 559 17.33 19.26 -5.88
C ASN A 559 16.24 18.66 -5.00
N ILE A 560 16.52 17.51 -4.40
CA ILE A 560 15.51 16.64 -3.81
C ILE A 560 15.67 16.56 -2.30
N ALA A 561 14.58 16.74 -1.56
CA ALA A 561 14.46 16.46 -0.13
C ALA A 561 13.08 15.87 0.13
N LEU A 562 13.06 14.61 0.54
CA LEU A 562 11.87 13.80 0.77
C LEU A 562 11.92 13.23 2.19
N SER A 563 10.87 13.41 2.97
CA SER A 563 10.76 12.80 4.29
C SER A 563 9.79 11.62 4.27
N ALA A 564 10.24 10.46 4.76
CA ALA A 564 9.36 9.32 4.99
C ALA A 564 8.41 9.62 6.15
N ASN A 565 7.09 9.62 5.90
CA ASN A 565 6.08 9.96 6.91
C ASN A 565 5.26 8.77 7.38
N TYR A 566 5.14 7.74 6.56
CA TYR A 566 4.30 6.59 6.83
C TYR A 566 5.06 5.28 6.66
N HIS A 567 4.59 4.24 7.34
CA HIS A 567 5.07 2.89 7.17
C HIS A 567 4.44 2.29 5.89
N ALA A 568 5.20 2.29 4.80
CA ALA A 568 4.81 1.72 3.51
C ALA A 568 5.93 0.81 2.98
N PRO A 569 5.65 -0.10 2.04
CA PRO A 569 6.70 -0.96 1.46
C PRO A 569 7.83 -0.16 0.82
N CYS A 570 7.54 0.97 0.16
CA CYS A 570 8.56 1.82 -0.48
C CYS A 570 9.40 2.63 0.52
N THR A 571 8.92 2.88 1.77
CA THR A 571 9.76 3.50 2.83
C THR A 571 10.73 2.52 3.47
N ALA A 572 10.48 1.22 3.34
CA ALA A 572 11.38 0.14 3.72
C ALA A 572 12.24 -0.37 2.55
N PHE A 573 12.12 0.23 1.37
CA PHE A 573 12.77 -0.20 0.12
C PHE A 573 12.48 -1.65 -0.26
N ASN A 574 11.28 -2.14 0.07
CA ASN A 574 10.75 -3.43 -0.39
C ASN A 574 10.11 -3.34 -1.78
N THR A 575 9.70 -2.14 -2.19
CA THR A 575 9.20 -1.81 -3.52
C THR A 575 9.77 -0.48 -3.99
N MET A 576 9.76 -0.22 -5.28
CA MET A 576 10.00 1.10 -5.83
C MET A 576 8.92 2.09 -5.38
N ALA A 577 9.31 3.35 -5.19
CA ALA A 577 8.36 4.44 -4.94
C ALA A 577 7.82 4.97 -6.27
N THR A 578 6.51 5.19 -6.34
CA THR A 578 5.87 5.85 -7.47
C THR A 578 5.97 7.37 -7.34
N VAL A 579 5.67 8.09 -8.41
CA VAL A 579 5.57 9.57 -8.38
C VAL A 579 4.54 10.02 -7.35
N ASP A 580 3.44 9.30 -7.21
CA ASP A 580 2.37 9.63 -6.27
C ASP A 580 2.77 9.35 -4.82
N ASP A 581 3.55 8.30 -4.54
CA ASP A 581 4.12 8.08 -3.21
C ASP A 581 4.99 9.26 -2.75
N LEU A 582 5.65 9.93 -3.69
CA LEU A 582 6.55 11.06 -3.44
C LEU A 582 5.87 12.44 -3.45
N ARG A 583 4.54 12.50 -3.67
CA ARG A 583 3.74 13.75 -3.73
C ARG A 583 2.89 13.98 -2.49
N ASP A 584 3.53 14.10 -1.33
CA ASP A 584 2.84 14.34 -0.05
C ASP A 584 1.82 13.25 0.36
N THR A 585 2.02 12.02 -0.14
CA THR A 585 1.24 10.84 0.28
C THR A 585 2.04 10.01 1.30
N VAL A 586 2.91 9.12 0.83
CA VAL A 586 3.79 8.31 1.68
C VAL A 586 5.00 9.11 2.14
N PHE A 587 5.56 9.92 1.26
CA PHE A 587 6.63 10.86 1.56
C PHE A 587 6.12 12.30 1.52
N SER A 588 6.54 13.14 2.48
CA SER A 588 6.38 14.59 2.33
C SER A 588 7.49 15.15 1.46
N ASN A 589 7.08 15.97 0.50
CA ASN A 589 7.97 16.61 -0.43
C ASN A 589 8.37 18.01 0.06
N THR A 590 9.62 18.17 0.50
CA THR A 590 10.20 19.49 0.86
C THR A 590 10.80 20.18 -0.36
N SER A 591 11.39 19.42 -1.27
CA SER A 591 11.97 19.86 -2.54
C SER A 591 12.01 18.67 -3.51
N PRO A 592 11.78 18.85 -4.83
CA PRO A 592 11.38 20.08 -5.50
C PRO A 592 9.88 20.41 -5.27
N ALA A 593 9.45 21.62 -5.60
CA ALA A 593 8.04 22.01 -5.49
C ALA A 593 7.08 21.17 -6.37
N LYS A 594 7.61 20.48 -7.38
CA LYS A 594 6.86 19.55 -8.24
C LYS A 594 7.66 18.27 -8.43
N VAL A 595 7.12 17.17 -7.94
CA VAL A 595 7.67 15.82 -8.16
C VAL A 595 7.22 15.31 -9.53
N ASN A 596 8.14 14.74 -10.29
CA ASN A 596 7.92 14.10 -11.58
C ASN A 596 8.65 12.76 -11.66
N GLN A 597 8.57 12.07 -12.80
CA GLN A 597 9.21 10.77 -12.99
C GLN A 597 10.73 10.82 -12.79
N GLN A 598 11.42 11.89 -13.19
CA GLN A 598 12.86 12.03 -12.99
C GLN A 598 13.26 12.02 -11.50
N VAL A 599 12.39 12.61 -10.63
CA VAL A 599 12.60 12.56 -9.17
C VAL A 599 12.43 11.14 -8.66
N ALA A 600 11.39 10.44 -9.12
CA ALA A 600 11.13 9.05 -8.74
C ALA A 600 12.24 8.12 -9.22
N ASP A 601 12.69 8.26 -10.45
CA ASP A 601 13.79 7.45 -11.02
C ASP A 601 15.09 7.66 -10.23
N HIS A 602 15.39 8.91 -9.84
CA HIS A 602 16.57 9.19 -9.03
C HIS A 602 16.42 8.65 -7.60
N PHE A 603 15.24 8.76 -6.99
CA PHE A 603 14.98 8.20 -5.66
C PHE A 603 15.06 6.67 -5.65
N ASN A 604 14.56 6.03 -6.69
CA ASN A 604 14.56 4.57 -6.81
C ASN A 604 15.97 3.96 -7.01
N LYS A 605 17.02 4.79 -7.20
CA LYS A 605 18.41 4.33 -7.06
C LYS A 605 18.72 3.80 -5.65
N LEU A 606 18.01 4.29 -4.64
CA LEU A 606 18.10 3.75 -3.28
C LEU A 606 17.46 2.35 -3.17
N TYR A 607 16.39 2.09 -3.91
CA TYR A 607 15.79 0.76 -4.02
C TYR A 607 16.72 -0.22 -4.78
N GLU A 608 17.33 0.24 -5.88
CA GLU A 608 18.33 -0.55 -6.62
C GLU A 608 19.49 -0.93 -5.70
N LEU A 609 20.01 0.05 -4.91
CA LEU A 609 21.06 -0.19 -3.92
C LEU A 609 20.60 -1.20 -2.85
N ALA A 610 19.43 -1.00 -2.26
CA ALA A 610 18.89 -1.87 -1.21
C ALA A 610 18.60 -3.31 -1.66
N SER A 611 18.40 -3.51 -2.97
CA SER A 611 18.05 -4.80 -3.59
C SER A 611 19.22 -5.49 -4.30
N ALA A 612 20.41 -4.86 -4.30
CA ALA A 612 21.59 -5.39 -4.99
C ALA A 612 22.20 -6.59 -4.24
N ASP A 613 22.84 -7.48 -4.97
CA ASP A 613 23.73 -8.48 -4.36
C ASP A 613 24.99 -7.81 -3.78
N GLU A 614 25.73 -8.52 -2.94
CA GLU A 614 26.85 -7.99 -2.18
C GLU A 614 27.92 -7.33 -3.08
N GLN A 615 28.23 -7.91 -4.22
CA GLN A 615 29.25 -7.39 -5.15
C GLN A 615 28.75 -6.11 -5.85
N THR A 616 27.52 -6.11 -6.30
CA THR A 616 26.86 -4.95 -6.93
C THR A 616 26.65 -3.84 -5.90
N TYR A 617 26.27 -4.18 -4.67
CA TYR A 617 26.07 -3.24 -3.57
C TYR A 617 27.31 -2.39 -3.31
N GLN A 618 28.48 -2.99 -3.13
CA GLN A 618 29.76 -2.28 -2.90
C GLN A 618 30.08 -1.26 -3.99
N PHE A 619 29.71 -1.54 -5.23
CA PHE A 619 29.89 -0.60 -6.34
C PHE A 619 28.85 0.54 -6.32
N LEU A 620 27.59 0.22 -6.00
CA LEU A 620 26.48 1.17 -6.04
C LEU A 620 26.46 2.11 -4.82
N GLU A 621 26.89 1.64 -3.64
CA GLU A 621 26.86 2.45 -2.42
C GLU A 621 27.75 3.69 -2.56
N GLU A 622 28.98 3.54 -3.02
CA GLU A 622 29.87 4.68 -3.25
C GLU A 622 29.35 5.63 -4.32
N LYS A 623 28.61 5.12 -5.28
CA LYS A 623 28.06 5.91 -6.39
C LYS A 623 26.84 6.71 -5.99
N TYR A 624 25.93 6.12 -5.23
CA TYR A 624 24.60 6.69 -4.98
C TYR A 624 24.42 7.23 -3.57
N PHE A 625 25.26 6.87 -2.60
CA PHE A 625 25.02 7.20 -1.21
C PHE A 625 26.26 7.83 -0.52
N ASP A 626 25.98 8.70 0.44
CA ASP A 626 26.96 9.23 1.41
C ASP A 626 27.07 8.22 2.56
N VAL A 627 27.88 7.17 2.36
CA VAL A 627 28.02 6.05 3.30
C VAL A 627 28.39 6.50 4.71
N PRO A 628 29.34 7.42 4.93
CA PRO A 628 29.61 7.96 6.26
C PRO A 628 28.37 8.58 6.94
N ALA A 629 27.46 9.18 6.15
CA ALA A 629 26.23 9.74 6.71
C ALA A 629 25.26 8.64 7.16
N ALA A 630 25.21 7.51 6.46
CA ALA A 630 24.40 6.36 6.85
C ALA A 630 24.90 5.72 8.15
N ILE A 631 26.20 5.56 8.27
CA ILE A 631 26.85 5.03 9.48
C ILE A 631 26.58 5.94 10.69
N ASP A 632 26.76 7.24 10.53
CA ASP A 632 26.46 8.21 11.61
C ASP A 632 24.99 8.17 12.00
N TYR A 633 24.08 8.07 11.01
CA TYR A 633 22.65 7.97 11.25
C TYR A 633 22.29 6.73 12.08
N LEU A 634 22.80 5.56 11.71
CA LEU A 634 22.54 4.31 12.41
C LEU A 634 23.16 4.30 13.81
N ALA A 635 24.42 4.66 13.92
CA ALA A 635 25.12 4.72 15.22
C ALA A 635 24.45 5.70 16.19
N PHE A 636 24.02 6.86 15.67
CA PHE A 636 23.27 7.84 16.45
C PHE A 636 21.88 7.32 16.85
N SER A 637 21.13 6.74 15.89
CA SER A 637 19.81 6.18 16.15
C SER A 637 19.87 5.05 17.18
N PHE A 638 20.89 4.21 17.10
CA PHE A 638 21.17 3.20 18.10
C PHE A 638 21.43 3.82 19.50
N ALA A 639 22.31 4.83 19.57
CA ALA A 639 22.72 5.46 20.83
C ALA A 639 21.55 6.13 21.57
N ILE A 640 20.58 6.70 20.87
CA ILE A 640 19.43 7.40 21.44
C ILE A 640 18.13 6.59 21.41
N ASN A 641 18.19 5.34 20.99
CA ASN A 641 17.05 4.44 20.80
C ASN A 641 15.95 5.07 19.91
N ASN A 642 16.33 5.56 18.72
CA ASN A 642 15.43 6.21 17.75
C ASN A 642 14.69 5.17 16.91
N SER A 643 13.78 4.42 17.51
CA SER A 643 13.01 3.37 16.83
C SER A 643 12.06 3.93 15.75
N ASP A 644 11.52 5.13 15.97
CA ASP A 644 10.62 5.81 15.02
C ASP A 644 11.36 6.26 13.75
N GLY A 645 12.67 6.47 13.84
CA GLY A 645 13.55 6.82 12.71
C GLY A 645 13.98 5.66 11.81
N LEU A 646 13.41 4.46 11.95
CA LEU A 646 13.84 3.30 11.14
C LEU A 646 13.07 3.13 9.84
N ARG A 647 11.85 3.67 9.73
CA ARG A 647 11.03 3.64 8.50
C ARG A 647 10.37 4.97 8.18
N LYS A 648 10.12 5.81 9.18
CA LYS A 648 9.59 7.17 9.04
C LYS A 648 10.50 8.15 9.78
N ASN A 649 10.20 9.45 9.73
CA ASN A 649 11.03 10.50 10.34
C ASN A 649 12.48 10.51 9.81
N ILE A 650 12.63 10.09 8.57
CA ILE A 650 13.90 10.06 7.83
C ILE A 650 13.82 11.04 6.68
N MET A 651 14.80 11.93 6.58
CA MET A 651 14.93 12.83 5.45
C MET A 651 16.02 12.31 4.49
N TYR A 652 15.64 12.06 3.25
CA TYR A 652 16.54 11.72 2.15
C TYR A 652 16.82 12.97 1.32
N VAL A 653 18.07 13.35 1.17
CA VAL A 653 18.46 14.57 0.46
C VAL A 653 19.47 14.26 -0.63
N SER A 654 19.23 14.79 -1.84
CA SER A 654 20.15 14.76 -2.96
C SER A 654 20.15 16.12 -3.66
N LYS A 655 21.32 16.62 -4.00
CA LYS A 655 21.50 17.89 -4.71
C LYS A 655 22.10 17.65 -6.08
N ASP A 656 21.49 18.26 -7.10
CA ASP A 656 21.94 18.20 -8.50
C ASP A 656 22.12 16.75 -9.01
N ASN A 657 21.22 15.84 -8.59
CA ASN A 657 21.26 14.40 -8.84
C ASN A 657 22.58 13.74 -8.36
N GLY A 658 23.21 14.31 -7.35
CA GLY A 658 24.38 13.72 -6.70
C GLY A 658 24.01 12.60 -5.74
N LYS A 659 24.97 12.23 -4.90
CA LYS A 659 24.77 11.21 -3.87
C LYS A 659 23.63 11.58 -2.94
N TRP A 660 22.92 10.56 -2.47
CA TRP A 660 21.92 10.67 -1.41
C TRP A 660 22.61 10.76 -0.06
N THR A 661 22.10 11.61 0.82
CA THR A 661 22.43 11.63 2.23
C THR A 661 21.16 11.43 3.06
N ILE A 662 21.32 10.88 4.25
CA ILE A 662 20.24 10.58 5.19
C ILE A 662 20.39 11.50 6.41
N ILE A 663 19.26 12.05 6.86
CA ILE A 663 19.23 13.03 7.94
C ILE A 663 18.06 12.67 8.87
N PRO A 664 18.27 12.56 10.18
CA PRO A 664 17.18 12.35 11.13
C PRO A 664 16.39 13.64 11.32
N TYR A 665 15.11 13.50 11.56
CA TYR A 665 14.26 14.60 11.99
C TYR A 665 13.15 14.08 12.92
N ASP A 666 12.47 14.98 13.65
CA ASP A 666 11.41 14.67 14.59
C ASP A 666 11.85 13.67 15.68
N LEU A 667 12.93 14.04 16.38
CA LEU A 667 13.67 13.20 17.35
C LEU A 667 13.08 13.29 18.77
N ASP A 668 11.79 13.47 18.91
CA ASP A 668 11.09 13.55 20.19
C ASP A 668 10.69 12.17 20.76
N THR A 669 10.74 11.11 19.95
CA THR A 669 10.44 9.72 20.30
C THR A 669 11.74 8.91 20.47
N THR A 670 12.50 9.24 21.49
CA THR A 670 13.85 8.71 21.74
C THR A 670 14.07 8.54 23.24
N TRP A 671 15.22 7.98 23.64
CA TRP A 671 15.59 7.81 25.06
C TRP A 671 14.48 7.09 25.86
N ASP A 672 14.04 5.94 25.35
CA ASP A 672 13.03 5.06 25.94
C ASP A 672 11.61 5.66 26.05
N THR A 673 11.30 6.68 25.27
CA THR A 673 9.98 7.29 25.24
C THR A 673 9.29 7.04 23.89
N ASN A 674 8.09 6.49 23.92
CA ASN A 674 7.22 6.33 22.74
C ASN A 674 6.40 7.59 22.48
N TRP A 675 5.81 7.67 21.28
CA TRP A 675 4.97 8.78 20.84
C TRP A 675 3.70 8.98 21.71
N ASP A 676 3.25 7.95 22.41
CA ASP A 676 2.09 7.95 23.30
C ASP A 676 2.46 8.14 24.78
N ASN A 677 3.70 8.53 25.06
CA ASN A 677 4.27 8.68 26.41
C ASN A 677 4.44 7.35 27.17
N SER A 678 4.21 6.22 26.54
CA SER A 678 4.61 4.93 27.12
C SER A 678 6.14 4.77 27.11
N LYS A 679 6.65 3.85 27.93
CA LYS A 679 8.07 3.51 27.89
C LYS A 679 8.33 2.50 26.78
N GLN A 680 9.43 2.68 26.08
CA GLN A 680 9.94 1.66 25.16
C GLN A 680 10.40 0.43 25.95
N ASP A 681 10.31 -0.74 25.32
CA ASP A 681 10.85 -1.97 25.90
C ASP A 681 12.38 -1.98 25.77
N ILE A 682 13.06 -1.58 26.86
CA ILE A 682 14.54 -1.54 26.92
C ILE A 682 15.20 -2.92 26.91
N THR A 683 14.41 -3.99 27.07
CA THR A 683 14.93 -5.37 26.95
C THR A 683 15.08 -5.79 25.50
N LYS A 684 14.47 -5.05 24.59
CA LYS A 684 14.54 -5.30 23.14
C LYS A 684 15.81 -4.68 22.58
N ASN A 685 16.62 -5.52 21.93
CA ASN A 685 17.79 -5.05 21.23
C ASN A 685 17.39 -4.14 20.06
N PHE A 686 18.09 -3.01 19.88
CA PHE A 686 17.86 -2.09 18.75
C PHE A 686 18.04 -2.78 17.39
N GLU A 687 18.96 -3.74 17.29
CA GLU A 687 19.14 -4.53 16.08
C GLU A 687 17.90 -5.36 15.74
N ASP A 688 17.24 -5.96 16.74
CA ASP A 688 15.98 -6.67 16.54
C ASP A 688 14.88 -5.70 16.07
N THR A 689 14.85 -4.49 16.64
CA THR A 689 13.94 -3.43 16.22
C THR A 689 14.20 -2.99 14.78
N LEU A 690 15.46 -2.88 14.35
CA LEU A 690 15.84 -2.56 12.98
C LEU A 690 15.38 -3.68 12.02
N ARG A 691 15.59 -4.94 12.37
CA ARG A 691 15.15 -6.11 11.59
C ARG A 691 13.62 -6.19 11.48
N GLU A 692 12.89 -5.92 12.55
CA GLU A 692 11.42 -5.89 12.52
C GLU A 692 10.85 -4.76 11.66
N ASN A 693 11.55 -3.64 11.57
CA ASN A 693 11.17 -2.54 10.68
C ASN A 693 11.43 -2.86 9.18
N ASP A 694 12.21 -3.91 8.88
CA ASP A 694 12.48 -4.43 7.54
C ASP A 694 12.90 -3.34 6.52
N ASN A 695 13.65 -2.33 6.98
CA ASN A 695 14.19 -1.30 6.09
C ASN A 695 15.48 -1.83 5.44
N LYS A 696 15.36 -2.34 4.23
CA LYS A 696 16.45 -2.98 3.50
C LYS A 696 17.66 -2.07 3.29
N LEU A 697 17.44 -0.78 3.05
CA LEU A 697 18.54 0.16 2.88
C LEU A 697 19.36 0.30 4.18
N LEU A 698 18.69 0.47 5.32
CA LEU A 698 19.37 0.60 6.62
C LEU A 698 20.01 -0.72 7.07
N LEU A 699 19.36 -1.85 6.80
CA LEU A 699 19.91 -3.18 7.09
C LEU A 699 21.21 -3.47 6.35
N ASN A 700 21.37 -2.94 5.15
CA ASN A 700 22.60 -3.10 4.38
C ASN A 700 23.76 -2.24 4.89
N PHE A 701 23.49 -1.21 5.71
CA PHE A 701 24.51 -0.39 6.36
C PHE A 701 24.83 -0.85 7.81
N SER A 702 24.03 -1.77 8.39
CA SER A 702 24.24 -2.36 9.72
C SER A 702 25.15 -3.58 9.66
#